data_3dc422ea157536c0279a01664ba00df4
#
_entry.id   3dc422ea157536c0279a01664ba00df4
#
_cell.length_a   1.000
_cell.length_b   1.000
_cell.length_c   1.000
_cell.angle_alpha   90.00
_cell.angle_beta   90.00
_cell.angle_gamma   90.00
#
_symmetry.space_group_name_H-M   'P 1'
#
loop_
_entity.id
_entity.type
_entity.pdbx_description
1 polymer ?
#
loop_
_entity_poly.entity_id
_entity_poly.type
_entity_poly.pdbx_seq_one_letter_code
_entity_poly.pdbx_strand_id
1 'polypeptide(L)'
;MKLIRIVFVLCGMCIGSLAEASGQTIADTKNTTTIGYDSLVHVAYGTVAKNDLIGAISVIKPSEYLDKNYGTYSLDNASAFIGGSNLWNLGTSLVLIDGVPRALGDVISTEIDQISYLKGANAVVLYGSRAANGVILITTKRGKVGDLKANVRVNGGINVPKSYPDFLGSSEYMTYYNQASLNDGLVAPYSDATIANYSSHSNTDRYPDLNYYSSDYLKNMSNLYSTNAEFTGGDQRARFYAVIGLQSENSLLNFGEGKNDKATRLNVRGNIDLKLTDVISTYVNVSTVFNDSRSSNSNYWSSADTLQPNRFSPLIPTNLITAGATSALNLADASRNIIDGKYILGGSQQYLTNPIADVYAAGNLTTSSRQFQYTGGVDFDLKNSLKGLSLHTQLSIDYSNSYRDSVLNTYAVYSPTWSTSGADSITGLTKYSTDGHTGIQNLGGTFSDQVIDFNMHLDYVNTFNGKHNVSGMLVAAATRRRMTGDFQNRTNANLGLQLEYNYNHKYYADFSGALVNSTKLPAATRVAFSPTLSLSWLLSGEDFLKNSSIVDRLKLTGSAGIVNTDVDINDYYLYNAVYVPTAYFGWYDATNNQASSISRAANHNLTYAKRKEINLGLEGSLFNKVLDFQASAFSITKDGLPVQRYSLYPNSFYTANPASSFVPYVNYGANLYQGFDFQLNFNKNLGEVNLKIGISGTYVATKVLKRDELYADSYRNRVGKPTDAIFGLQSEGFFTSQDDINNHAAQKFGVVKPGDIKYKDQNGDGYIDDRDEVQIGQWSSPFTGGMNFSAQWKGFTVFVLGTAQIGGTGVKNNSYYWEFGDRKYSSIVRNSWTEETKNTATYPRLTTLSGDNNFRYSDFWAYSTDRINLSRVQLTYSLPKEILKNINVKGLDIYASGSNLLTIAKNRDIMELNVGSSPQTRFFNLGIKAEF
;
A
#
# COMPACT_ATOMS: atom_id res chain seq x y z
N MET A 1 -8.46 14.61 -30.54
CA MET A 1 -9.36 15.73 -30.89
C MET A 1 -10.81 15.31 -31.22
N LYS A 2 -11.10 14.12 -31.74
CA LYS A 2 -12.49 13.67 -31.97
C LYS A 2 -13.23 13.22 -30.71
N LEU A 3 -12.52 12.70 -29.69
CA LEU A 3 -13.13 12.28 -28.42
C LEU A 3 -13.59 13.45 -27.52
N ILE A 4 -12.95 14.59 -27.61
CA ILE A 4 -13.30 15.80 -26.83
C ILE A 4 -14.64 16.39 -27.31
N ARG A 5 -14.99 16.22 -28.57
CA ARG A 5 -16.30 16.70 -29.12
C ARG A 5 -17.48 15.83 -28.66
N ILE A 6 -17.26 14.54 -28.35
CA ILE A 6 -18.35 13.64 -27.91
C ILE A 6 -18.71 13.91 -26.44
N VAL A 7 -17.75 14.27 -25.60
CA VAL A 7 -18.00 14.60 -24.18
C VAL A 7 -18.77 15.92 -24.05
N PHE A 8 -18.51 16.91 -24.89
CA PHE A 8 -19.26 18.16 -24.89
C PHE A 8 -20.69 18.03 -25.42
N VAL A 9 -20.94 17.08 -26.31
CA VAL A 9 -22.30 16.84 -26.86
C VAL A 9 -23.18 16.09 -25.84
N LEU A 10 -22.63 15.19 -25.05
CA LEU A 10 -23.38 14.50 -23.98
C LEU A 10 -23.69 15.39 -22.77
N CYS A 11 -22.83 16.34 -22.41
CA CYS A 11 -23.15 17.38 -21.42
C CYS A 11 -24.13 18.44 -21.94
N GLY A 12 -24.13 18.74 -23.25
CA GLY A 12 -25.00 19.73 -23.86
C GLY A 12 -26.48 19.30 -24.06
N MET A 13 -26.71 17.99 -24.13
CA MET A 13 -28.10 17.48 -24.30
C MET A 13 -28.91 17.44 -22.99
N CYS A 14 -28.25 17.54 -21.80
CA CYS A 14 -28.98 17.63 -20.53
C CYS A 14 -29.32 19.06 -20.08
N ILE A 15 -28.87 20.09 -20.79
CA ILE A 15 -29.08 21.50 -20.41
C ILE A 15 -30.17 22.18 -21.25
N GLY A 16 -30.68 21.52 -22.27
CA GLY A 16 -31.50 22.15 -23.32
C GLY A 16 -33.04 22.23 -23.12
N SER A 17 -33.60 21.80 -21.98
CA SER A 17 -35.05 21.77 -21.81
C SER A 17 -35.58 22.11 -20.42
N LEU A 18 -35.18 23.23 -19.84
CA LEU A 18 -35.82 23.79 -18.65
C LEU A 18 -35.75 25.34 -18.69
N ALA A 19 -36.66 25.93 -19.41
CA ALA A 19 -37.03 27.32 -19.24
C ALA A 19 -38.49 27.39 -18.87
N GLU A 20 -38.78 28.22 -17.84
CA GLU A 20 -40.07 28.73 -17.40
C GLU A 20 -41.00 27.84 -16.55
N ALA A 21 -40.93 28.06 -15.22
CA ALA A 21 -42.13 28.13 -14.39
C ALA A 21 -41.83 28.99 -13.14
N SER A 22 -42.63 30.05 -13.07
CA SER A 22 -42.61 31.12 -12.08
C SER A 22 -42.84 30.71 -10.61
N GLY A 23 -42.30 31.50 -9.71
CA GLY A 23 -42.26 31.29 -8.27
C GLY A 23 -43.59 31.36 -7.52
N GLN A 24 -43.61 30.70 -6.41
CA GLN A 24 -44.38 31.03 -5.22
C GLN A 24 -43.55 30.78 -3.96
N THR A 25 -43.39 31.82 -3.16
CA THR A 25 -42.81 31.86 -1.82
C THR A 25 -43.71 31.10 -0.85
N ILE A 26 -43.10 30.15 -0.12
CA ILE A 26 -43.72 29.55 1.08
C ILE A 26 -42.86 29.89 2.30
N ALA A 27 -43.57 30.42 3.29
CA ALA A 27 -43.05 31.01 4.51
C ALA A 27 -42.32 29.99 5.42
N ASP A 28 -41.24 30.47 5.99
CA ASP A 28 -40.47 29.91 7.08
C ASP A 28 -41.31 29.51 8.32
N THR A 29 -41.27 28.28 8.73
CA THR A 29 -41.54 27.90 10.09
C THR A 29 -40.22 27.74 10.85
N LYS A 30 -39.81 28.78 11.50
CA LYS A 30 -38.74 28.76 12.54
C LYS A 30 -39.20 27.89 13.69
N ASN A 31 -38.53 26.78 13.93
CA ASN A 31 -38.10 26.22 15.21
C ASN A 31 -37.58 24.79 15.02
N THR A 32 -36.43 24.67 14.38
CA THR A 32 -35.50 23.58 14.59
C THR A 32 -34.13 24.23 14.82
N THR A 33 -33.53 23.98 15.94
CA THR A 33 -32.12 24.30 16.22
C THR A 33 -31.30 23.80 15.03
N THR A 34 -30.81 24.71 14.22
CA THR A 34 -29.90 24.41 13.09
C THR A 34 -28.62 23.80 13.66
N ILE A 35 -28.58 22.47 13.72
CA ILE A 35 -27.31 21.74 13.83
C ILE A 35 -26.59 22.05 12.52
N GLY A 36 -25.52 22.83 12.58
CA GLY A 36 -24.78 23.16 11.36
C GLY A 36 -24.30 21.87 10.68
N TYR A 37 -24.43 21.81 9.35
CA TYR A 37 -24.01 20.68 8.52
C TYR A 37 -22.58 20.21 8.83
N ASP A 38 -21.71 21.06 9.32
CA ASP A 38 -20.31 20.76 9.70
C ASP A 38 -20.16 19.84 10.92
N SER A 39 -21.24 19.55 11.65
CA SER A 39 -21.21 18.69 12.82
C SER A 39 -21.64 17.23 12.56
N LEU A 40 -22.07 16.89 11.35
CA LEU A 40 -22.49 15.52 11.00
C LEU A 40 -21.28 14.66 10.67
N VAL A 41 -21.33 13.39 11.10
CA VAL A 41 -20.36 12.36 10.84
C VAL A 41 -21.03 11.21 10.08
N HIS A 42 -20.45 10.82 8.94
CA HIS A 42 -20.88 9.64 8.21
C HIS A 42 -20.41 8.38 8.93
N VAL A 43 -21.35 7.53 9.25
CA VAL A 43 -21.19 6.23 9.90
C VAL A 43 -21.78 5.12 9.02
N ALA A 44 -21.89 3.91 9.52
CA ALA A 44 -22.50 2.81 8.79
C ALA A 44 -23.94 3.16 8.35
N TYR A 45 -24.15 3.25 7.04
CA TYR A 45 -25.42 3.52 6.37
C TYR A 45 -26.14 4.84 6.73
N GLY A 46 -25.52 5.72 7.52
CA GLY A 46 -26.19 6.94 7.96
C GLY A 46 -25.24 8.07 8.33
N THR A 47 -25.83 9.09 8.93
CA THR A 47 -25.11 10.25 9.50
C THR A 47 -25.59 10.50 10.92
N VAL A 48 -24.65 10.79 11.82
CA VAL A 48 -24.91 11.07 13.22
C VAL A 48 -24.27 12.38 13.60
N ALA A 49 -24.91 13.17 14.44
CA ALA A 49 -24.28 14.36 15.02
C ALA A 49 -23.03 13.95 15.81
N LYS A 50 -21.92 14.70 15.66
CA LYS A 50 -20.64 14.38 16.32
C LYS A 50 -20.80 14.18 17.83
N ASN A 51 -21.70 14.91 18.46
CA ASN A 51 -21.96 14.81 19.90
C ASN A 51 -22.67 13.50 20.29
N ASP A 52 -23.47 12.93 19.41
CA ASP A 52 -24.25 11.70 19.65
C ASP A 52 -23.52 10.44 19.15
N LEU A 53 -22.34 10.60 18.57
CA LEU A 53 -21.54 9.48 18.04
C LEU A 53 -21.19 8.50 19.16
N ILE A 54 -21.47 7.18 18.95
CA ILE A 54 -21.19 6.10 19.88
C ILE A 54 -20.20 5.12 19.25
N GLY A 55 -19.11 4.81 19.95
CA GLY A 55 -18.11 3.83 19.51
C GLY A 55 -16.76 4.42 19.09
N ALA A 56 -15.83 3.53 18.78
CA ALA A 56 -14.47 3.92 18.38
C ALA A 56 -14.42 4.30 16.90
N ILE A 57 -14.69 5.56 16.62
CA ILE A 57 -14.69 6.14 15.27
C ILE A 57 -13.79 7.38 15.27
N SER A 58 -12.91 7.48 14.28
CA SER A 58 -12.08 8.67 14.04
C SER A 58 -12.38 9.24 12.66
N VAL A 59 -12.38 10.56 12.53
CA VAL A 59 -12.83 11.23 11.30
C VAL A 59 -11.80 12.24 10.82
N ILE A 60 -11.55 12.23 9.52
CA ILE A 60 -10.77 13.25 8.80
C ILE A 60 -11.71 13.94 7.81
N LYS A 61 -11.73 15.27 7.81
CA LYS A 61 -12.36 16.10 6.77
C LYS A 61 -11.27 16.72 5.89
N PRO A 62 -11.03 16.18 4.68
CA PRO A 62 -9.95 16.67 3.81
C PRO A 62 -10.08 18.15 3.46
N SER A 63 -11.29 18.69 3.39
CA SER A 63 -11.53 20.12 3.16
C SER A 63 -10.86 21.04 4.18
N GLU A 64 -10.61 20.56 5.40
CA GLU A 64 -9.92 21.34 6.44
C GLU A 64 -8.41 21.42 6.25
N TYR A 65 -7.85 20.52 5.46
CA TYR A 65 -6.40 20.33 5.28
C TYR A 65 -5.94 20.48 3.84
N LEU A 66 -6.82 20.28 2.84
CA LEU A 66 -6.45 20.14 1.44
C LEU A 66 -5.72 21.37 0.89
N ASP A 67 -6.13 22.58 1.29
CA ASP A 67 -5.52 23.83 0.79
C ASP A 67 -4.14 24.09 1.39
N LYS A 68 -3.81 23.49 2.51
CA LYS A 68 -2.51 23.61 3.20
C LYS A 68 -1.68 22.32 3.22
N ASN A 69 -2.26 21.22 2.80
CA ASN A 69 -1.61 19.90 2.72
C ASN A 69 -2.07 19.17 1.46
N TYR A 70 -1.81 19.75 0.29
CA TYR A 70 -2.30 19.18 -0.95
C TYR A 70 -1.48 17.96 -1.38
N GLY A 71 -2.17 16.87 -1.67
CA GLY A 71 -1.64 15.67 -2.27
C GLY A 71 -2.72 14.95 -3.06
N THR A 72 -2.50 14.70 -4.35
CA THR A 72 -3.55 14.26 -5.28
C THR A 72 -4.16 12.91 -4.91
N TYR A 73 -3.33 11.93 -4.54
CA TYR A 73 -3.80 10.56 -4.26
C TYR A 73 -3.43 10.07 -2.86
N SER A 74 -2.80 10.91 -2.04
CA SER A 74 -2.25 10.49 -0.77
C SER A 74 -3.29 10.65 0.33
N LEU A 75 -3.90 9.56 0.75
CA LEU A 75 -4.48 9.39 2.08
C LEU A 75 -3.46 8.82 3.06
N ASP A 76 -2.20 8.73 2.64
CA ASP A 76 -1.06 8.41 3.48
C ASP A 76 -0.97 9.43 4.62
N ASN A 77 -0.26 9.09 5.66
CA ASN A 77 -0.09 9.98 6.81
C ASN A 77 -1.37 10.26 7.64
N ALA A 78 -2.44 9.49 7.49
CA ALA A 78 -3.63 9.60 8.33
C ALA A 78 -3.28 9.52 9.83
N SER A 79 -2.20 8.80 10.17
CA SER A 79 -1.66 8.70 11.53
C SER A 79 -1.17 10.02 12.13
N ALA A 80 -1.00 11.07 11.32
CA ALA A 80 -0.68 12.41 11.81
C ALA A 80 -1.92 13.26 12.10
N PHE A 81 -3.11 12.78 11.78
CA PHE A 81 -4.37 13.46 11.99
C PHE A 81 -5.26 12.76 13.01
N ILE A 82 -5.25 11.43 13.04
CA ILE A 82 -6.15 10.63 13.88
C ILE A 82 -5.43 9.45 14.53
N GLY A 83 -5.87 9.11 15.73
CA GLY A 83 -5.53 7.86 16.40
C GLY A 83 -6.31 6.68 15.78
N GLY A 84 -5.67 5.51 15.69
CA GLY A 84 -6.25 4.29 15.15
C GLY A 84 -6.39 4.27 13.63
N SER A 85 -5.63 5.07 12.91
CA SER A 85 -5.63 5.09 11.43
C SER A 85 -5.21 3.76 10.80
N ASN A 86 -4.46 2.94 11.52
CA ASN A 86 -4.09 1.58 11.14
C ASN A 86 -5.16 0.52 11.50
N LEU A 87 -6.34 0.95 11.98
CA LEU A 87 -7.45 0.08 12.39
C LEU A 87 -7.00 -1.03 13.35
N TRP A 88 -6.08 -0.65 14.29
CA TRP A 88 -5.54 -1.51 15.34
C TRP A 88 -4.75 -2.73 14.83
N ASN A 89 -4.21 -2.66 13.61
CA ASN A 89 -3.42 -3.73 12.95
C ASN A 89 -4.16 -5.08 12.85
N LEU A 90 -5.49 -5.05 12.73
CA LEU A 90 -6.30 -6.27 12.66
C LEU A 90 -6.17 -7.01 11.32
N GLY A 91 -5.50 -6.44 10.35
CA GLY A 91 -5.32 -6.97 8.99
C GLY A 91 -5.99 -6.08 7.94
N THR A 92 -6.24 -6.64 6.75
CA THR A 92 -6.83 -5.88 5.64
C THR A 92 -8.22 -5.39 5.99
N SER A 93 -8.41 -4.06 5.96
CA SER A 93 -9.67 -3.39 6.21
C SER A 93 -10.61 -3.41 4.99
N LEU A 94 -11.90 -3.24 5.23
CA LEU A 94 -12.87 -2.98 4.19
C LEU A 94 -12.84 -1.48 3.84
N VAL A 95 -12.58 -1.16 2.58
CA VAL A 95 -12.67 0.22 2.08
C VAL A 95 -14.01 0.38 1.37
N LEU A 96 -14.75 1.41 1.77
CA LEU A 96 -16.04 1.78 1.19
C LEU A 96 -15.96 3.21 0.64
N ILE A 97 -16.36 3.40 -0.61
CA ILE A 97 -16.53 4.72 -1.21
C ILE A 97 -18.02 4.88 -1.49
N ASP A 98 -18.64 5.85 -0.82
CA ASP A 98 -20.10 6.08 -0.83
C ASP A 98 -20.90 4.79 -0.51
N GLY A 99 -20.40 4.01 0.48
CA GLY A 99 -21.03 2.76 0.95
C GLY A 99 -20.71 1.51 0.12
N VAL A 100 -19.98 1.62 -0.99
CA VAL A 100 -19.68 0.51 -1.92
C VAL A 100 -18.25 0.04 -1.73
N PRO A 101 -17.98 -1.29 -1.68
CA PRO A 101 -16.62 -1.82 -1.62
C PRO A 101 -15.79 -1.48 -2.86
N ARG A 102 -14.82 -0.58 -2.71
CA ARG A 102 -13.95 -0.04 -3.77
C ARG A 102 -12.52 0.10 -3.29
N ALA A 103 -11.57 0.28 -4.21
CA ALA A 103 -10.18 0.52 -3.85
C ALA A 103 -9.93 1.97 -3.41
N LEU A 104 -9.04 2.16 -2.44
CA LEU A 104 -8.67 3.49 -1.95
C LEU A 104 -8.13 4.41 -3.06
N GLY A 105 -7.43 3.81 -4.03
CA GLY A 105 -6.91 4.52 -5.19
C GLY A 105 -7.95 4.97 -6.23
N ASP A 106 -9.23 4.65 -6.07
CA ASP A 106 -10.28 5.02 -7.05
C ASP A 106 -10.73 6.48 -6.93
N VAL A 107 -10.36 7.15 -5.84
CA VAL A 107 -10.66 8.56 -5.59
C VAL A 107 -9.41 9.41 -5.55
N ILE A 108 -9.55 10.69 -5.88
CA ILE A 108 -8.54 11.70 -5.62
C ILE A 108 -8.94 12.52 -4.38
N SER A 109 -7.95 13.08 -3.68
CA SER A 109 -8.20 13.79 -2.40
C SER A 109 -9.20 14.94 -2.53
N THR A 110 -9.27 15.60 -3.70
CA THR A 110 -10.22 16.69 -3.98
C THR A 110 -11.67 16.22 -4.03
N GLU A 111 -11.95 14.96 -4.36
CA GLU A 111 -13.31 14.41 -4.42
C GLU A 111 -13.90 14.13 -3.02
N ILE A 112 -13.06 14.04 -1.99
CA ILE A 112 -13.44 13.51 -0.69
C ILE A 112 -14.02 14.62 0.19
N ASP A 113 -15.19 14.38 0.77
CA ASP A 113 -15.79 15.20 1.79
C ASP A 113 -15.33 14.76 3.19
N GLN A 114 -15.44 13.46 3.48
CA GLN A 114 -15.11 12.88 4.77
C GLN A 114 -14.49 11.49 4.65
N ILE A 115 -13.57 11.17 5.55
CA ILE A 115 -13.05 9.82 5.77
C ILE A 115 -13.33 9.43 7.20
N SER A 116 -14.12 8.38 7.42
CA SER A 116 -14.41 7.80 8.73
C SER A 116 -13.67 6.48 8.89
N TYR A 117 -12.86 6.38 9.93
CA TYR A 117 -12.19 5.16 10.35
C TYR A 117 -13.03 4.48 11.41
N LEU A 118 -13.82 3.47 11.02
CA LEU A 118 -14.68 2.70 11.88
C LEU A 118 -13.86 1.55 12.47
N LYS A 119 -13.49 1.66 13.74
CA LYS A 119 -12.53 0.77 14.41
C LYS A 119 -13.25 -0.28 15.28
N GLY A 120 -14.19 0.16 16.10
CA GLY A 120 -14.91 -0.66 17.08
C GLY A 120 -15.89 -1.67 16.46
N ALA A 121 -16.13 -2.77 17.15
CA ALA A 121 -17.05 -3.82 16.71
C ALA A 121 -18.46 -3.28 16.41
N ASN A 122 -18.99 -2.38 17.24
CA ASN A 122 -20.30 -1.75 17.04
C ASN A 122 -20.35 -0.86 15.78
N ALA A 123 -19.24 -0.19 15.46
CA ALA A 123 -19.16 0.69 14.29
C ALA A 123 -19.11 -0.07 12.95
N VAL A 124 -18.70 -1.34 12.96
CA VAL A 124 -18.47 -2.13 11.72
C VAL A 124 -19.48 -3.25 11.51
N VAL A 125 -20.20 -3.69 12.56
CA VAL A 125 -21.02 -4.93 12.54
C VAL A 125 -22.07 -4.92 11.44
N LEU A 126 -22.65 -3.75 11.13
CA LEU A 126 -23.70 -3.61 10.12
C LEU A 126 -23.20 -3.85 8.69
N TYR A 127 -21.88 -3.78 8.43
CA TYR A 127 -21.28 -4.16 7.16
C TYR A 127 -20.96 -5.66 7.02
N GLY A 128 -21.30 -6.46 8.03
CA GLY A 128 -21.21 -7.92 8.02
C GLY A 128 -19.78 -8.45 8.22
N SER A 129 -19.57 -9.71 7.78
CA SER A 129 -18.35 -10.48 8.08
C SER A 129 -17.06 -9.89 7.51
N ARG A 130 -17.15 -9.16 6.41
CA ARG A 130 -15.99 -8.54 5.73
C ARG A 130 -15.42 -7.33 6.47
N ALA A 131 -16.19 -6.73 7.36
CA ALA A 131 -15.82 -5.51 8.08
C ALA A 131 -15.07 -5.79 9.39
N ALA A 132 -14.85 -7.04 9.74
CA ALA A 132 -14.26 -7.44 11.01
C ALA A 132 -12.87 -6.88 11.32
N ASN A 133 -12.10 -6.45 10.30
CA ASN A 133 -10.80 -5.82 10.49
C ASN A 133 -10.85 -4.29 10.52
N GLY A 134 -12.06 -3.71 10.60
CA GLY A 134 -12.29 -2.28 10.51
C GLY A 134 -12.72 -1.83 9.12
N VAL A 135 -13.27 -0.62 9.05
CA VAL A 135 -13.77 -0.01 7.80
C VAL A 135 -13.16 1.37 7.63
N ILE A 136 -12.71 1.67 6.42
CA ILE A 136 -12.40 3.01 5.95
C ILE A 136 -13.57 3.45 5.08
N LEU A 137 -14.44 4.30 5.62
CA LEU A 137 -15.59 4.83 4.91
C LEU A 137 -15.24 6.21 4.33
N ILE A 138 -15.18 6.31 3.01
CA ILE A 138 -14.94 7.53 2.26
C ILE A 138 -16.25 8.01 1.72
N THR A 139 -16.61 9.23 2.05
CA THR A 139 -17.78 9.92 1.49
C THR A 139 -17.29 10.97 0.52
N THR A 140 -17.83 10.96 -0.69
CA THR A 140 -17.45 11.93 -1.71
C THR A 140 -18.30 13.21 -1.63
N LYS A 141 -17.74 14.32 -2.12
CA LYS A 141 -18.41 15.61 -2.14
C LYS A 141 -19.71 15.56 -2.96
N ARG A 142 -20.70 16.30 -2.51
CA ARG A 142 -22.00 16.43 -3.19
C ARG A 142 -22.29 17.88 -3.56
N GLY A 143 -23.25 18.07 -4.46
CA GLY A 143 -23.71 19.37 -4.88
C GLY A 143 -24.27 20.20 -3.73
N LYS A 144 -24.05 21.51 -3.77
CA LYS A 144 -24.58 22.47 -2.81
C LYS A 144 -25.56 23.39 -3.52
N VAL A 145 -26.60 23.82 -2.79
CA VAL A 145 -27.53 24.85 -3.30
C VAL A 145 -26.78 26.18 -3.45
N GLY A 146 -26.90 26.80 -4.62
CA GLY A 146 -26.27 28.07 -4.94
C GLY A 146 -25.75 28.10 -6.37
N ASP A 147 -25.19 29.24 -6.75
CA ASP A 147 -24.62 29.47 -8.06
C ASP A 147 -23.47 28.46 -8.36
N LEU A 148 -23.21 28.29 -9.63
CA LEU A 148 -22.07 27.49 -10.09
C LEU A 148 -20.77 28.04 -9.51
N LYS A 149 -20.04 27.17 -8.83
CA LYS A 149 -18.67 27.40 -8.34
C LYS A 149 -17.73 26.47 -9.07
N ALA A 150 -16.64 27.01 -9.54
CA ALA A 150 -15.57 26.23 -10.15
C ALA A 150 -14.26 26.44 -9.38
N ASN A 151 -13.57 25.35 -9.05
CA ASN A 151 -12.25 25.37 -8.45
C ASN A 151 -11.28 24.67 -9.39
N VAL A 152 -10.24 25.35 -9.81
CA VAL A 152 -9.21 24.78 -10.68
C VAL A 152 -7.88 24.80 -9.93
N ARG A 153 -7.21 23.64 -9.91
CA ARG A 153 -5.91 23.48 -9.27
C ARG A 153 -4.93 22.89 -10.28
N VAL A 154 -3.76 23.54 -10.42
CA VAL A 154 -2.69 23.10 -11.32
C VAL A 154 -1.41 22.95 -10.50
N ASN A 155 -0.70 21.86 -10.70
CA ASN A 155 0.54 21.54 -10.02
C ASN A 155 1.61 21.10 -11.02
N GLY A 156 2.83 21.59 -10.81
CA GLY A 156 4.03 21.09 -11.46
C GLY A 156 5.06 20.74 -10.40
N GLY A 157 5.57 19.54 -10.45
CA GLY A 157 6.52 19.07 -9.46
C GLY A 157 7.61 18.19 -10.04
N ILE A 158 8.62 17.97 -9.22
CA ILE A 158 9.78 17.12 -9.52
C ILE A 158 10.00 16.09 -8.42
N ASN A 159 10.29 14.87 -8.83
CA ASN A 159 10.76 13.79 -7.97
C ASN A 159 12.27 13.72 -8.05
N VAL A 160 12.95 13.88 -6.91
CA VAL A 160 14.41 13.81 -6.78
C VAL A 160 14.78 12.56 -6.01
N PRO A 161 15.59 11.64 -6.58
CA PRO A 161 16.03 10.43 -5.89
C PRO A 161 16.71 10.74 -4.55
N LYS A 162 16.44 9.93 -3.52
CA LYS A 162 17.06 10.06 -2.20
C LYS A 162 18.46 9.47 -2.16
N SER A 163 18.59 8.25 -2.64
CA SER A 163 19.84 7.49 -2.70
C SER A 163 19.76 6.40 -3.77
N TYR A 164 20.88 5.97 -4.26
CA TYR A 164 21.06 4.80 -5.10
C TYR A 164 21.92 3.76 -4.38
N PRO A 165 21.80 2.47 -4.70
CA PRO A 165 22.73 1.46 -4.23
C PRO A 165 24.15 1.75 -4.69
N ASP A 166 25.11 1.61 -3.78
CA ASP A 166 26.53 1.79 -4.05
C ASP A 166 27.19 0.42 -4.27
N PHE A 167 27.49 0.10 -5.53
CA PHE A 167 28.16 -1.15 -5.92
C PHE A 167 29.61 -0.89 -6.28
N LEU A 168 30.43 -1.93 -6.14
CA LEU A 168 31.82 -1.88 -6.53
C LEU A 168 31.99 -1.67 -8.03
N GLY A 169 33.00 -0.91 -8.42
CA GLY A 169 33.50 -0.86 -9.79
C GLY A 169 34.22 -2.17 -10.17
N SER A 170 34.53 -2.31 -11.45
CA SER A 170 35.04 -3.56 -12.03
C SER A 170 36.36 -4.05 -11.40
N SER A 171 37.33 -3.19 -11.25
CA SER A 171 38.63 -3.57 -10.67
C SER A 171 38.52 -3.96 -9.20
N GLU A 172 37.72 -3.21 -8.45
CA GLU A 172 37.47 -3.50 -7.04
C GLU A 172 36.65 -4.80 -6.86
N TYR A 173 35.60 -5.00 -7.68
CA TYR A 173 34.82 -6.24 -7.72
C TYR A 173 35.74 -7.46 -7.96
N MET A 174 36.64 -7.39 -8.96
CA MET A 174 37.58 -8.47 -9.28
C MET A 174 38.51 -8.77 -8.10
N THR A 175 38.99 -7.74 -7.41
CA THR A 175 39.85 -7.89 -6.23
C THR A 175 39.14 -8.65 -5.11
N TYR A 176 37.92 -8.22 -4.75
CA TYR A 176 37.14 -8.89 -3.70
C TYR A 176 36.64 -10.28 -4.11
N TYR A 177 36.34 -10.48 -5.41
CA TYR A 177 35.99 -11.80 -5.90
C TYR A 177 37.19 -12.78 -5.88
N ASN A 178 38.41 -12.30 -6.18
CA ASN A 178 39.64 -13.06 -5.99
C ASN A 178 39.83 -13.43 -4.53
N GLN A 179 39.60 -12.49 -3.61
CA GLN A 179 39.64 -12.75 -2.17
C GLN A 179 38.62 -13.80 -1.76
N ALA A 180 37.37 -13.73 -2.23
CA ALA A 180 36.36 -14.73 -1.98
C ALA A 180 36.78 -16.13 -2.46
N SER A 181 37.37 -16.22 -3.66
CA SER A 181 37.89 -17.46 -4.24
C SER A 181 39.02 -18.05 -3.39
N LEU A 182 39.97 -17.22 -2.96
CA LEU A 182 41.09 -17.63 -2.11
C LEU A 182 40.61 -18.09 -0.71
N ASN A 183 39.62 -17.40 -0.15
CA ASN A 183 38.98 -17.81 1.11
C ASN A 183 38.37 -19.22 1.02
N ASP A 184 37.87 -19.59 -0.16
CA ASP A 184 37.28 -20.92 -0.38
C ASP A 184 38.31 -21.97 -0.78
N GLY A 185 39.59 -21.58 -0.92
CA GLY A 185 40.70 -22.46 -1.35
C GLY A 185 40.76 -22.67 -2.84
N LEU A 186 40.14 -21.80 -3.61
CA LEU A 186 40.17 -21.80 -5.07
C LEU A 186 41.29 -20.88 -5.60
N VAL A 187 41.63 -21.01 -6.86
CA VAL A 187 42.58 -20.12 -7.54
C VAL A 187 41.88 -18.79 -7.83
N ALA A 188 42.57 -17.68 -7.67
CA ALA A 188 42.10 -16.36 -8.05
C ALA A 188 41.79 -16.30 -9.57
N PRO A 189 40.56 -16.04 -9.99
CA PRO A 189 40.19 -16.08 -11.42
C PRO A 189 40.70 -14.86 -12.22
N TYR A 190 41.02 -13.77 -11.57
CA TYR A 190 41.49 -12.55 -12.23
C TYR A 190 42.98 -12.29 -11.89
N SER A 191 43.83 -12.16 -12.89
CA SER A 191 45.23 -11.80 -12.70
C SER A 191 45.37 -10.32 -12.33
N ASP A 192 46.46 -9.95 -11.64
CA ASP A 192 46.78 -8.57 -11.30
C ASP A 192 46.84 -7.67 -12.55
N ALA A 193 47.40 -8.19 -13.67
CA ALA A 193 47.45 -7.47 -14.94
C ALA A 193 46.04 -7.21 -15.50
N THR A 194 45.11 -8.17 -15.34
CA THR A 194 43.69 -7.96 -15.72
C THR A 194 43.08 -6.85 -14.86
N ILE A 195 43.21 -6.94 -13.54
CA ILE A 195 42.67 -5.93 -12.62
C ILE A 195 43.24 -4.54 -12.92
N ALA A 196 44.57 -4.45 -13.20
CA ALA A 196 45.23 -3.19 -13.57
C ALA A 196 44.68 -2.57 -14.86
N ASN A 197 44.35 -3.40 -15.87
CA ASN A 197 43.72 -2.92 -17.10
C ASN A 197 42.35 -2.30 -16.86
N TYR A 198 41.50 -2.91 -16.02
CA TYR A 198 40.19 -2.34 -15.64
C TYR A 198 40.33 -1.09 -14.77
N SER A 199 41.32 -1.07 -13.86
CA SER A 199 41.60 0.08 -12.99
C SER A 199 42.13 1.30 -13.77
N SER A 200 42.81 1.10 -14.89
CA SER A 200 43.38 2.18 -15.71
C SER A 200 42.33 3.00 -16.44
N HIS A 201 41.16 2.48 -16.69
CA HIS A 201 40.08 3.09 -17.48
C HIS A 201 40.52 3.54 -18.87
N SER A 202 41.62 2.95 -19.36
CA SER A 202 42.25 3.38 -20.63
C SER A 202 41.38 3.11 -21.87
N ASN A 203 40.58 2.06 -21.81
CA ASN A 203 39.59 1.71 -22.81
C ASN A 203 38.38 1.01 -22.12
N THR A 204 37.33 1.79 -21.88
CA THR A 204 36.12 1.32 -21.21
C THR A 204 35.24 0.40 -22.06
N ASP A 205 35.46 0.37 -23.38
CA ASP A 205 34.77 -0.55 -24.29
C ASP A 205 35.39 -1.96 -24.22
N ARG A 206 36.68 -2.02 -23.97
CA ARG A 206 37.43 -3.28 -23.80
C ARG A 206 37.44 -3.78 -22.39
N TYR A 207 37.51 -2.88 -21.44
CA TYR A 207 37.56 -3.11 -19.99
C TYR A 207 36.38 -2.38 -19.30
N PRO A 208 35.13 -2.86 -19.49
CA PRO A 208 33.94 -2.16 -19.03
C PRO A 208 33.90 -2.01 -17.51
N ASP A 209 33.49 -0.84 -17.07
CA ASP A 209 33.24 -0.49 -15.67
C ASP A 209 31.86 0.17 -15.55
N LEU A 210 30.83 -0.66 -15.51
CA LEU A 210 29.44 -0.21 -15.67
C LEU A 210 28.83 0.21 -14.36
N ASN A 211 28.50 1.48 -14.25
CA ASN A 211 27.62 1.99 -13.21
C ASN A 211 26.22 2.29 -13.76
N TYR A 212 25.28 1.36 -13.58
CA TYR A 212 23.90 1.50 -14.04
C TYR A 212 23.13 2.63 -13.35
N TYR A 213 23.63 3.16 -12.23
CA TYR A 213 23.03 4.28 -11.51
C TYR A 213 23.65 5.63 -11.86
N SER A 214 24.49 5.68 -12.89
CA SER A 214 25.14 6.91 -13.36
C SER A 214 24.20 7.85 -14.11
N SER A 215 24.62 9.09 -14.28
CA SER A 215 23.92 10.10 -15.09
C SER A 215 23.90 9.76 -16.59
N ASP A 216 24.69 8.80 -17.05
CA ASP A 216 24.65 8.31 -18.43
C ASP A 216 23.31 7.65 -18.77
N TYR A 217 22.68 7.05 -17.76
CA TYR A 217 21.44 6.28 -17.90
C TYR A 217 20.25 6.90 -17.17
N LEU A 218 20.49 7.72 -16.16
CA LEU A 218 19.46 8.25 -15.29
C LEU A 218 19.43 9.78 -15.27
N LYS A 219 18.23 10.33 -15.25
CA LYS A 219 17.96 11.74 -14.97
C LYS A 219 18.15 12.02 -13.48
N ASN A 220 18.60 13.22 -13.14
CA ASN A 220 18.69 13.67 -11.76
C ASN A 220 17.29 13.86 -11.11
N MET A 221 16.24 13.97 -11.91
CA MET A 221 14.86 14.15 -11.46
C MET A 221 13.86 13.68 -12.52
N SER A 222 12.66 13.30 -12.09
CA SER A 222 11.51 13.09 -12.97
C SER A 222 10.43 14.12 -12.69
N ASN A 223 9.60 14.41 -13.70
CA ASN A 223 8.54 15.42 -13.61
C ASN A 223 7.20 14.76 -13.30
N LEU A 224 6.37 15.45 -12.50
CA LEU A 224 4.99 15.12 -12.24
C LEU A 224 4.13 16.36 -12.44
N TYR A 225 3.09 16.24 -13.25
CA TYR A 225 2.10 17.30 -13.47
C TYR A 225 0.72 16.80 -13.06
N SER A 226 -0.05 17.65 -12.38
CA SER A 226 -1.45 17.34 -12.11
C SER A 226 -2.35 18.57 -12.21
N THR A 227 -3.56 18.34 -12.73
CA THR A 227 -4.59 19.38 -12.84
C THR A 227 -5.91 18.78 -12.38
N ASN A 228 -6.61 19.52 -11.51
CA ASN A 228 -7.96 19.15 -11.06
C ASN A 228 -8.90 20.33 -11.25
N ALA A 229 -10.07 20.06 -11.81
CA ALA A 229 -11.15 21.04 -11.95
C ALA A 229 -12.41 20.48 -11.28
N GLU A 230 -12.93 21.18 -10.30
CA GLU A 230 -14.14 20.86 -9.55
C GLU A 230 -15.24 21.85 -9.89
N PHE A 231 -16.47 21.36 -10.06
CA PHE A 231 -17.67 22.14 -10.33
C PHE A 231 -18.76 21.73 -9.36
N THR A 232 -19.41 22.70 -8.74
CA THR A 232 -20.55 22.44 -7.84
C THR A 232 -21.58 23.52 -7.95
N GLY A 233 -22.84 23.15 -7.85
CA GLY A 233 -23.95 24.10 -7.91
C GLY A 233 -25.30 23.38 -7.90
N GLY A 234 -26.37 24.16 -8.05
CA GLY A 234 -27.72 23.65 -8.14
C GLY A 234 -28.71 24.39 -7.25
N ASP A 235 -29.91 23.90 -7.22
CA ASP A 235 -31.02 24.46 -6.45
C ASP A 235 -31.57 23.45 -5.42
N GLN A 236 -32.72 23.70 -4.86
CA GLN A 236 -33.38 22.81 -3.90
C GLN A 236 -33.89 21.50 -4.51
N ARG A 237 -34.06 21.43 -5.84
CA ARG A 237 -34.55 20.25 -6.55
C ARG A 237 -33.44 19.42 -7.17
N ALA A 238 -32.41 20.11 -7.69
CA ALA A 238 -31.30 19.43 -8.36
C ALA A 238 -29.98 20.05 -7.94
N ARG A 239 -29.06 19.24 -7.47
CA ARG A 239 -27.69 19.63 -7.08
C ARG A 239 -26.71 18.72 -7.75
N PHE A 240 -25.56 19.26 -8.12
CA PHE A 240 -24.50 18.47 -8.73
C PHE A 240 -23.12 18.85 -8.20
N TYR A 241 -22.25 17.85 -8.18
CA TYR A 241 -20.82 17.98 -8.01
C TYR A 241 -20.16 17.23 -9.16
N ALA A 242 -19.17 17.83 -9.81
CA ALA A 242 -18.38 17.16 -10.84
C ALA A 242 -16.91 17.50 -10.64
N VAL A 243 -16.03 16.55 -10.96
CA VAL A 243 -14.58 16.76 -10.94
C VAL A 243 -13.92 16.04 -12.09
N ILE A 244 -12.90 16.68 -12.66
CA ILE A 244 -11.99 16.12 -13.65
C ILE A 244 -10.58 16.28 -13.10
N GLY A 245 -9.85 15.17 -12.93
CA GLY A 245 -8.46 15.15 -12.47
C GLY A 245 -7.56 14.48 -13.50
N LEU A 246 -6.46 15.12 -13.86
CA LEU A 246 -5.43 14.60 -14.76
C LEU A 246 -4.10 14.59 -14.04
N GLN A 247 -3.37 13.48 -14.11
CA GLN A 247 -1.99 13.38 -13.62
C GLN A 247 -1.11 12.71 -14.67
N SER A 248 0.13 13.17 -14.78
CA SER A 248 1.15 12.60 -15.65
C SER A 248 2.49 12.62 -14.97
N GLU A 249 3.19 11.48 -15.01
CA GLU A 249 4.51 11.28 -14.43
C GLU A 249 5.44 10.61 -15.43
N ASN A 250 6.70 11.06 -15.50
CA ASN A 250 7.73 10.53 -16.39
C ASN A 250 8.73 9.67 -15.62
N SER A 251 9.42 8.76 -16.34
CA SER A 251 10.50 7.92 -15.81
C SER A 251 11.81 8.68 -15.58
N LEU A 252 12.67 8.11 -14.73
CA LEU A 252 14.04 8.53 -14.52
C LEU A 252 14.98 8.10 -15.66
N LEU A 253 14.63 7.12 -16.49
CA LEU A 253 15.48 6.71 -17.60
C LEU A 253 15.65 7.83 -18.62
N ASN A 254 16.92 8.07 -19.07
CA ASN A 254 17.24 9.18 -19.96
C ASN A 254 17.66 8.73 -21.36
N PHE A 255 17.59 7.45 -21.70
CA PHE A 255 18.07 6.89 -22.95
C PHE A 255 17.04 5.91 -23.59
N GLY A 256 17.24 5.61 -24.88
CA GLY A 256 16.41 4.69 -25.64
C GLY A 256 14.90 4.93 -25.51
N GLU A 257 14.13 3.85 -25.50
CA GLU A 257 12.68 3.90 -25.28
C GLU A 257 12.31 4.37 -23.88
N GLY A 258 13.20 4.23 -22.88
CA GLY A 258 12.98 4.67 -21.51
C GLY A 258 12.74 6.18 -21.36
N LYS A 259 13.18 7.00 -22.33
CA LYS A 259 12.84 8.45 -22.38
C LYS A 259 11.34 8.69 -22.52
N ASN A 260 10.63 7.75 -23.12
CA ASN A 260 9.21 7.80 -23.43
C ASN A 260 8.36 7.14 -22.33
N ASP A 261 8.97 6.54 -21.31
CA ASP A 261 8.28 5.90 -20.21
C ASP A 261 7.47 6.95 -19.43
N LYS A 262 6.17 6.67 -19.30
CA LYS A 262 5.21 7.64 -18.78
C LYS A 262 4.00 6.95 -18.19
N ALA A 263 3.52 7.44 -17.07
CA ALA A 263 2.22 7.08 -16.51
C ALA A 263 1.26 8.28 -16.62
N THR A 264 0.04 8.02 -17.07
CA THR A 264 -1.00 9.04 -17.16
C THR A 264 -2.29 8.51 -16.54
N ARG A 265 -2.94 9.33 -15.73
CA ARG A 265 -4.19 9.01 -15.08
C ARG A 265 -5.20 10.14 -15.27
N LEU A 266 -6.41 9.77 -15.67
CA LEU A 266 -7.57 10.65 -15.76
C LEU A 266 -8.67 10.12 -14.85
N ASN A 267 -9.15 10.95 -13.93
CA ASN A 267 -10.34 10.71 -13.11
C ASN A 267 -11.45 11.64 -13.53
N VAL A 268 -12.65 11.11 -13.66
CA VAL A 268 -13.86 11.90 -13.87
C VAL A 268 -14.94 11.38 -12.92
N ARG A 269 -15.52 12.27 -12.12
CA ARG A 269 -16.65 11.94 -11.24
C ARG A 269 -17.77 12.94 -11.40
N GLY A 270 -19.00 12.45 -11.35
CA GLY A 270 -20.22 13.26 -11.27
C GLY A 270 -21.15 12.69 -10.22
N ASN A 271 -21.59 13.51 -9.29
CA ASN A 271 -22.59 13.20 -8.27
C ASN A 271 -23.77 14.15 -8.44
N ILE A 272 -24.97 13.60 -8.60
CA ILE A 272 -26.21 14.35 -8.82
C ILE A 272 -27.24 13.93 -7.79
N ASP A 273 -27.83 14.89 -7.11
CA ASP A 273 -28.95 14.70 -6.19
C ASP A 273 -30.20 15.36 -6.78
N LEU A 274 -31.30 14.63 -6.79
CA LEU A 274 -32.58 15.08 -7.34
C LEU A 274 -33.69 14.87 -6.31
N LYS A 275 -34.43 15.91 -5.99
CA LYS A 275 -35.67 15.83 -5.23
C LYS A 275 -36.84 15.73 -6.22
N LEU A 276 -37.37 14.52 -6.41
CA LEU A 276 -38.44 14.26 -7.37
C LEU A 276 -39.80 14.77 -6.86
N THR A 277 -40.05 14.47 -5.56
CA THR A 277 -41.24 14.91 -4.83
C THR A 277 -40.85 15.27 -3.39
N ASP A 278 -41.81 15.68 -2.55
CA ASP A 278 -41.54 15.88 -1.11
C ASP A 278 -41.31 14.58 -0.34
N VAL A 279 -41.62 13.44 -0.96
CA VAL A 279 -41.48 12.10 -0.38
C VAL A 279 -40.32 11.34 -1.01
N ILE A 280 -39.97 11.61 -2.26
CA ILE A 280 -39.02 10.82 -3.04
C ILE A 280 -37.84 11.69 -3.45
N SER A 281 -36.65 11.32 -3.06
CA SER A 281 -35.39 11.83 -3.60
C SER A 281 -34.57 10.70 -4.22
N THR A 282 -33.72 11.03 -5.15
CA THR A 282 -32.83 10.09 -5.83
C THR A 282 -31.47 10.71 -6.01
N TYR A 283 -30.47 9.86 -6.11
CA TYR A 283 -29.12 10.29 -6.45
C TYR A 283 -28.47 9.34 -7.45
N VAL A 284 -27.56 9.90 -8.23
CA VAL A 284 -26.72 9.15 -9.16
C VAL A 284 -25.28 9.60 -9.00
N ASN A 285 -24.39 8.65 -8.76
CA ASN A 285 -22.95 8.86 -8.71
C ASN A 285 -22.31 8.05 -9.85
N VAL A 286 -21.51 8.70 -10.66
CA VAL A 286 -20.74 8.07 -11.73
C VAL A 286 -19.28 8.42 -11.55
N SER A 287 -18.39 7.45 -11.61
CA SER A 287 -16.95 7.68 -11.61
C SER A 287 -16.27 6.83 -12.68
N THR A 288 -15.28 7.42 -13.33
CA THR A 288 -14.46 6.76 -14.34
C THR A 288 -13.00 7.07 -14.10
N VAL A 289 -12.18 6.02 -14.13
CA VAL A 289 -10.72 6.15 -14.00
C VAL A 289 -10.06 5.50 -15.21
N PHE A 290 -9.22 6.26 -15.90
CA PHE A 290 -8.37 5.79 -16.99
C PHE A 290 -6.93 5.88 -16.55
N ASN A 291 -6.23 4.75 -16.53
CA ASN A 291 -4.80 4.69 -16.30
C ASN A 291 -4.12 4.11 -17.53
N ASP A 292 -3.13 4.81 -18.04
CA ASP A 292 -2.24 4.34 -19.09
C ASP A 292 -0.80 4.48 -18.62
N SER A 293 -0.07 3.37 -18.60
CA SER A 293 1.35 3.34 -18.24
C SER A 293 2.12 2.71 -19.39
N ARG A 294 2.99 3.49 -20.01
CA ARG A 294 3.94 3.01 -21.00
C ARG A 294 5.32 2.87 -20.36
N SER A 295 5.95 1.74 -20.61
CA SER A 295 7.33 1.46 -20.20
C SER A 295 8.11 0.77 -21.31
N SER A 296 9.41 0.95 -21.36
CA SER A 296 10.32 0.10 -22.13
C SER A 296 10.19 -1.36 -21.67
N ASN A 297 10.35 -2.31 -22.59
CA ASN A 297 10.36 -3.74 -22.27
C ASN A 297 11.72 -4.12 -21.68
N SER A 298 11.96 -3.71 -20.43
CA SER A 298 13.22 -3.89 -19.72
C SER A 298 12.99 -4.12 -18.24
N ASN A 299 13.79 -4.98 -17.64
CA ASN A 299 13.93 -5.15 -16.21
C ASN A 299 15.09 -4.30 -15.65
N TYR A 300 15.26 -3.07 -16.15
CA TYR A 300 16.42 -2.23 -15.89
C TYR A 300 16.86 -2.20 -14.42
N TRP A 301 15.95 -1.88 -13.51
CA TRP A 301 16.27 -1.74 -12.08
C TRP A 301 16.72 -3.04 -11.44
N SER A 302 16.03 -4.16 -11.74
CA SER A 302 16.41 -5.49 -11.23
C SER A 302 17.74 -5.95 -11.81
N SER A 303 17.99 -5.67 -13.08
CA SER A 303 19.26 -6.01 -13.74
C SER A 303 20.41 -5.14 -13.26
N ALA A 304 20.16 -3.86 -12.99
CA ALA A 304 21.14 -2.93 -12.42
C ALA A 304 21.63 -3.37 -11.03
N ASP A 305 20.80 -4.11 -10.29
CA ASP A 305 21.15 -4.68 -9.00
C ASP A 305 21.97 -5.99 -9.07
N THR A 306 21.83 -6.75 -10.14
CA THR A 306 22.36 -8.10 -10.22
C THR A 306 23.55 -8.27 -11.15
N LEU A 307 23.65 -7.46 -12.21
CA LEU A 307 24.72 -7.59 -13.20
C LEU A 307 26.02 -6.95 -12.75
N GLN A 308 27.10 -7.73 -12.74
CA GLN A 308 28.44 -7.27 -12.40
C GLN A 308 28.93 -6.20 -13.41
N PRO A 309 29.77 -5.26 -12.96
CA PRO A 309 30.18 -4.11 -13.80
C PRO A 309 31.13 -4.51 -14.95
N ASN A 310 31.80 -5.66 -14.86
CA ASN A 310 32.85 -6.13 -15.76
C ASN A 310 32.41 -7.20 -16.77
N ARG A 311 31.14 -7.58 -16.81
CA ARG A 311 30.69 -8.77 -17.58
C ARG A 311 30.80 -8.62 -19.08
N PHE A 312 30.43 -7.48 -19.62
CA PHE A 312 30.47 -7.15 -21.04
C PHE A 312 30.33 -5.64 -21.26
N SER A 313 30.78 -5.15 -22.41
CA SER A 313 30.40 -3.82 -22.86
C SER A 313 28.98 -3.85 -23.43
N PRO A 314 28.02 -3.05 -22.91
CA PRO A 314 26.63 -3.09 -23.38
C PRO A 314 26.44 -2.52 -24.79
N LEU A 315 27.33 -1.63 -25.19
CA LEU A 315 27.37 -0.99 -26.50
C LEU A 315 28.80 -1.10 -27.04
N ILE A 316 28.94 -1.63 -28.26
CA ILE A 316 30.25 -1.85 -28.91
C ILE A 316 30.42 -0.82 -30.01
N PRO A 317 31.46 0.03 -29.96
CA PRO A 317 31.71 1.02 -30.99
C PRO A 317 32.17 0.39 -32.30
N THR A 318 31.48 0.69 -33.39
CA THR A 318 31.79 0.14 -34.73
C THR A 318 33.05 0.69 -35.32
N ASN A 319 33.46 1.91 -34.95
CA ASN A 319 34.69 2.56 -35.42
C ASN A 319 35.97 1.91 -34.89
N LEU A 320 35.88 1.05 -33.85
CA LEU A 320 37.02 0.28 -33.37
C LEU A 320 37.27 -1.01 -34.15
N ILE A 321 36.37 -1.39 -35.07
CA ILE A 321 36.53 -2.57 -35.92
C ILE A 321 37.58 -2.23 -36.96
N THR A 322 38.64 -3.05 -37.02
CA THR A 322 39.74 -2.81 -38.00
C THR A 322 39.24 -3.02 -39.45
N ALA A 323 39.73 -2.22 -40.37
CA ALA A 323 39.40 -2.30 -41.80
C ALA A 323 39.63 -3.71 -42.39
N GLY A 324 40.63 -4.43 -41.87
CA GLY A 324 40.92 -5.83 -42.27
C GLY A 324 39.97 -6.88 -41.75
N ALA A 325 39.11 -6.56 -40.76
CA ALA A 325 38.14 -7.50 -40.18
C ALA A 325 36.81 -7.49 -40.96
N THR A 326 36.87 -7.81 -42.26
CA THR A 326 35.74 -7.75 -43.20
C THR A 326 34.47 -8.49 -42.67
N SER A 327 34.67 -9.66 -42.07
CA SER A 327 33.54 -10.41 -41.48
C SER A 327 32.87 -9.67 -40.34
N ALA A 328 33.64 -9.00 -39.47
CA ALA A 328 33.11 -8.20 -38.35
C ALA A 328 32.39 -6.93 -38.84
N LEU A 329 32.95 -6.27 -39.87
CA LEU A 329 32.32 -5.10 -40.50
C LEU A 329 30.97 -5.51 -41.12
N ASN A 330 30.89 -6.61 -41.86
CA ASN A 330 29.66 -7.10 -42.45
C ASN A 330 28.60 -7.47 -41.38
N LEU A 331 29.03 -8.01 -40.26
CA LEU A 331 28.12 -8.30 -39.14
C LEU A 331 27.62 -7.01 -38.47
N ALA A 332 28.45 -6.02 -38.30
CA ALA A 332 28.08 -4.71 -37.75
C ALA A 332 27.12 -3.96 -38.69
N ASP A 333 27.41 -3.93 -39.98
CA ASP A 333 26.58 -3.28 -41.01
C ASP A 333 25.21 -3.97 -41.16
N ALA A 334 25.17 -5.30 -40.98
CA ALA A 334 23.92 -6.09 -41.00
C ALA A 334 23.09 -5.98 -39.70
N SER A 335 23.61 -5.32 -38.67
CA SER A 335 22.86 -5.14 -37.43
C SER A 335 21.67 -4.20 -37.65
N ARG A 336 20.49 -4.60 -37.20
CA ARG A 336 19.28 -3.76 -37.24
C ARG A 336 19.23 -2.69 -36.14
N ASN A 337 20.01 -2.89 -35.09
CA ASN A 337 20.04 -2.00 -33.92
C ASN A 337 21.40 -1.31 -33.86
N ILE A 338 21.56 -0.26 -34.66
CA ILE A 338 22.71 0.63 -34.58
C ILE A 338 22.30 1.88 -33.80
N ILE A 339 22.89 2.03 -32.63
CA ILE A 339 22.59 3.12 -31.71
C ILE A 339 23.45 4.33 -32.08
N ASP A 340 22.79 5.47 -32.25
CA ASP A 340 23.40 6.77 -32.62
C ASP A 340 24.31 6.68 -33.87
N GLY A 341 24.10 5.68 -34.73
CA GLY A 341 24.91 5.43 -35.92
C GLY A 341 26.36 4.97 -35.63
N LYS A 342 26.67 4.58 -34.40
CA LYS A 342 28.03 4.32 -33.91
C LYS A 342 28.18 3.02 -33.12
N TYR A 343 27.13 2.50 -32.52
CA TYR A 343 27.23 1.40 -31.57
C TYR A 343 26.31 0.24 -31.97
N ILE A 344 26.80 -0.98 -31.87
CA ILE A 344 25.99 -2.21 -31.90
C ILE A 344 25.81 -2.74 -30.48
N LEU A 345 24.76 -3.55 -30.25
CA LEU A 345 24.41 -4.06 -28.93
C LEU A 345 25.38 -5.14 -28.45
N GLY A 346 25.96 -4.96 -27.28
CA GLY A 346 26.90 -5.90 -26.71
C GLY A 346 26.23 -7.00 -25.87
N GLY A 347 26.90 -8.14 -25.77
CA GLY A 347 26.49 -9.28 -24.97
C GLY A 347 27.43 -10.48 -25.15
N SER A 348 27.02 -11.64 -24.68
CA SER A 348 27.79 -12.86 -24.75
C SER A 348 26.90 -14.09 -24.93
N GLN A 349 27.47 -15.26 -25.13
CA GLN A 349 26.73 -16.51 -25.16
C GLN A 349 25.90 -16.74 -23.88
N GLN A 350 26.39 -16.29 -22.72
CA GLN A 350 25.74 -16.42 -21.45
C GLN A 350 24.71 -15.28 -21.23
N TYR A 351 24.94 -14.13 -21.81
CA TYR A 351 24.09 -12.94 -21.67
C TYR A 351 23.59 -12.50 -23.05
N LEU A 352 22.49 -13.12 -23.47
CA LEU A 352 21.82 -12.85 -24.75
C LEU A 352 21.01 -11.55 -24.73
N THR A 353 20.87 -10.93 -23.57
CA THR A 353 20.23 -9.63 -23.35
C THR A 353 21.03 -8.83 -22.32
N ASN A 354 20.87 -7.53 -22.33
CA ASN A 354 21.39 -6.64 -21.29
C ASN A 354 20.40 -5.50 -21.06
N PRO A 355 20.35 -4.90 -19.85
CA PRO A 355 19.33 -3.89 -19.51
C PRO A 355 19.43 -2.62 -20.37
N ILE A 356 20.58 -2.29 -20.89
CA ILE A 356 20.78 -1.12 -21.76
C ILE A 356 20.27 -1.45 -23.17
N ALA A 357 20.65 -2.61 -23.72
CA ALA A 357 20.15 -3.07 -25.01
C ALA A 357 18.63 -3.28 -24.97
N ASP A 358 18.08 -3.79 -23.88
CA ASP A 358 16.63 -3.94 -23.69
C ASP A 358 15.90 -2.61 -23.84
N VAL A 359 16.38 -1.56 -23.18
CA VAL A 359 15.80 -0.21 -23.27
C VAL A 359 15.89 0.37 -24.69
N TYR A 360 16.91 0.00 -25.48
CA TYR A 360 17.03 0.45 -26.87
C TYR A 360 16.22 -0.38 -27.85
N ALA A 361 16.15 -1.70 -27.67
CA ALA A 361 15.78 -2.62 -28.75
C ALA A 361 14.65 -3.60 -28.44
N ALA A 362 14.37 -3.92 -27.16
CA ALA A 362 13.39 -4.95 -26.80
C ALA A 362 11.92 -4.52 -26.99
N GLY A 363 11.68 -3.26 -27.35
CA GLY A 363 10.35 -2.71 -27.58
C GLY A 363 9.74 -2.09 -26.33
N ASN A 364 8.40 -2.07 -26.23
CA ASN A 364 7.70 -1.40 -25.15
C ASN A 364 6.40 -2.11 -24.75
N LEU A 365 5.95 -1.78 -23.55
CA LEU A 365 4.73 -2.27 -22.94
C LEU A 365 3.83 -1.09 -22.62
N THR A 366 2.55 -1.16 -22.99
CA THR A 366 1.53 -0.22 -22.53
C THR A 366 0.49 -0.98 -21.72
N THR A 367 0.37 -0.67 -20.45
CA THR A 367 -0.69 -1.21 -19.60
C THR A 367 -1.81 -0.19 -19.51
N SER A 368 -2.99 -0.57 -19.96
CA SER A 368 -4.20 0.24 -19.89
C SER A 368 -5.15 -0.36 -18.87
N SER A 369 -5.67 0.50 -17.96
CA SER A 369 -6.74 0.16 -17.04
C SER A 369 -7.90 1.11 -17.21
N ARG A 370 -9.10 0.57 -17.25
CA ARG A 370 -10.35 1.30 -17.43
C ARG A 370 -11.31 0.86 -16.34
N GLN A 371 -11.78 1.81 -15.57
CA GLN A 371 -12.70 1.56 -14.48
C GLN A 371 -13.93 2.45 -14.62
N PHE A 372 -15.09 1.84 -14.46
CA PHE A 372 -16.39 2.49 -14.46
C PHE A 372 -17.14 2.11 -13.20
N GLN A 373 -17.63 3.09 -12.48
CA GLN A 373 -18.37 2.91 -11.23
C GLN A 373 -19.67 3.69 -11.35
N TYR A 374 -20.76 2.99 -11.14
CA TYR A 374 -22.10 3.56 -11.13
C TYR A 374 -22.80 3.23 -9.83
N THR A 375 -23.41 4.23 -9.20
CA THR A 375 -24.25 4.06 -8.01
C THR A 375 -25.50 4.87 -8.17
N GLY A 376 -26.66 4.24 -8.08
CA GLY A 376 -27.96 4.90 -8.03
C GLY A 376 -28.66 4.58 -6.73
N GLY A 377 -29.32 5.55 -6.13
CA GLY A 377 -30.10 5.37 -4.92
C GLY A 377 -31.42 6.12 -4.96
N VAL A 378 -32.38 5.60 -4.22
CA VAL A 378 -33.71 6.22 -4.03
C VAL A 378 -34.01 6.23 -2.54
N ASP A 379 -34.39 7.41 -2.05
CA ASP A 379 -34.76 7.67 -0.67
C ASP A 379 -36.24 8.04 -0.59
N PHE A 380 -36.94 7.42 0.35
CA PHE A 380 -38.35 7.67 0.62
C PHE A 380 -38.52 8.26 2.04
N ASP A 381 -39.05 9.48 2.12
CA ASP A 381 -39.50 10.08 3.38
C ASP A 381 -40.91 9.56 3.70
N LEU A 382 -41.03 8.60 4.60
CA LEU A 382 -42.29 7.94 4.98
C LEU A 382 -42.99 8.62 6.13
N LYS A 383 -42.69 9.91 6.44
CA LYS A 383 -43.26 10.67 7.55
C LYS A 383 -44.78 10.75 7.55
N ASN A 384 -45.42 10.59 6.40
CA ASN A 384 -46.91 10.57 6.29
C ASN A 384 -47.50 9.25 6.85
N SER A 385 -46.73 8.15 6.83
CA SER A 385 -47.13 6.84 7.41
C SER A 385 -46.74 6.77 8.88
N LEU A 386 -45.50 7.17 9.22
CA LEU A 386 -44.98 7.23 10.57
C LEU A 386 -43.95 8.34 10.68
N LYS A 387 -44.17 9.30 11.59
CA LYS A 387 -43.23 10.39 11.79
C LYS A 387 -41.83 9.86 12.14
N GLY A 388 -40.83 10.28 11.38
CA GLY A 388 -39.44 9.88 11.57
C GLY A 388 -39.07 8.58 10.87
N LEU A 389 -39.92 8.00 10.04
CA LEU A 389 -39.62 6.82 9.22
C LEU A 389 -39.09 7.22 7.85
N SER A 390 -38.02 6.58 7.40
CA SER A 390 -37.49 6.72 6.04
C SER A 390 -36.95 5.37 5.54
N LEU A 391 -36.97 5.20 4.22
CA LEU A 391 -36.42 4.02 3.54
C LEU A 391 -35.39 4.50 2.50
N HIS A 392 -34.20 3.91 2.53
CA HIS A 392 -33.09 4.21 1.64
C HIS A 392 -32.71 2.95 0.86
N THR A 393 -32.49 3.08 -0.43
CA THR A 393 -32.08 1.99 -1.31
C THR A 393 -30.91 2.42 -2.19
N GLN A 394 -29.99 1.53 -2.41
CA GLN A 394 -28.81 1.77 -3.24
C GLN A 394 -28.48 0.54 -4.07
N LEU A 395 -28.21 0.75 -5.36
CA LEU A 395 -27.66 -0.26 -6.25
C LEU A 395 -26.40 0.30 -6.90
N SER A 396 -25.33 -0.49 -6.88
CA SER A 396 -24.07 -0.14 -7.51
C SER A 396 -23.60 -1.23 -8.47
N ILE A 397 -23.03 -0.80 -9.58
CA ILE A 397 -22.45 -1.68 -10.59
C ILE A 397 -21.10 -1.07 -10.98
N ASP A 398 -20.04 -1.78 -10.63
CA ASP A 398 -18.68 -1.39 -10.94
C ASP A 398 -18.06 -2.40 -11.90
N TYR A 399 -17.30 -1.88 -12.84
CA TYR A 399 -16.61 -2.67 -13.84
C TYR A 399 -15.20 -2.13 -14.06
N SER A 400 -14.20 -2.97 -13.88
CA SER A 400 -12.80 -2.64 -14.11
C SER A 400 -12.17 -3.64 -15.07
N ASN A 401 -11.49 -3.12 -16.08
CA ASN A 401 -10.70 -3.90 -17.02
C ASN A 401 -9.27 -3.39 -17.06
N SER A 402 -8.33 -4.30 -17.18
CA SER A 402 -6.98 -3.96 -17.60
C SER A 402 -6.50 -4.92 -18.67
N TYR A 403 -5.64 -4.42 -19.53
CA TYR A 403 -4.95 -5.20 -20.53
C TYR A 403 -3.56 -4.60 -20.76
N ARG A 404 -2.68 -5.45 -21.25
CA ARG A 404 -1.33 -5.05 -21.66
C ARG A 404 -1.24 -5.17 -23.17
N ASP A 405 -0.80 -4.10 -23.76
CA ASP A 405 -0.43 -4.01 -25.16
C ASP A 405 1.08 -3.95 -25.26
N SER A 406 1.68 -4.85 -26.00
CA SER A 406 3.13 -4.98 -26.06
C SER A 406 3.65 -5.13 -27.48
N VAL A 407 4.69 -4.37 -27.76
CA VAL A 407 5.58 -4.61 -28.89
C VAL A 407 6.83 -5.25 -28.32
N LEU A 408 7.00 -6.55 -28.60
CA LEU A 408 8.12 -7.35 -28.08
C LEU A 408 9.06 -7.66 -29.22
N ASN A 409 10.28 -7.16 -29.17
CA ASN A 409 11.31 -7.44 -30.16
C ASN A 409 12.37 -8.36 -29.58
N THR A 410 12.92 -9.22 -30.42
CA THR A 410 14.21 -9.87 -30.16
C THR A 410 15.31 -9.08 -30.89
N TYR A 411 16.50 -9.11 -30.34
CA TYR A 411 17.65 -8.43 -30.94
C TYR A 411 18.90 -9.29 -30.85
N ALA A 412 19.80 -9.08 -31.81
CA ALA A 412 21.13 -9.68 -31.77
C ALA A 412 22.04 -8.91 -30.83
N VAL A 413 22.85 -9.64 -30.07
CA VAL A 413 23.98 -9.07 -29.31
C VAL A 413 25.30 -9.60 -29.87
N TYR A 414 26.34 -8.83 -29.68
CA TYR A 414 27.66 -9.11 -30.24
C TYR A 414 28.71 -9.14 -29.12
N SER A 415 29.70 -10.07 -29.27
CA SER A 415 30.89 -10.10 -28.43
C SER A 415 32.11 -9.78 -29.27
N PRO A 416 32.89 -8.75 -28.90
CA PRO A 416 34.09 -8.37 -29.68
C PRO A 416 35.25 -9.28 -29.36
N THR A 417 36.05 -9.61 -30.41
CA THR A 417 37.40 -10.15 -30.26
C THR A 417 38.38 -9.02 -30.40
N TRP A 418 39.10 -8.73 -29.33
CA TRP A 418 40.06 -7.62 -29.27
C TRP A 418 41.42 -8.04 -29.84
N SER A 419 42.15 -7.11 -30.39
CA SER A 419 43.54 -7.29 -30.86
C SER A 419 44.45 -7.75 -29.72
N THR A 420 45.33 -8.70 -30.01
CA THR A 420 46.37 -9.19 -29.09
C THR A 420 47.69 -8.40 -29.21
N SER A 421 47.80 -7.52 -30.20
CA SER A 421 48.99 -6.72 -30.43
C SER A 421 49.11 -5.44 -29.58
N GLY A 422 48.25 -5.26 -28.58
CA GLY A 422 48.20 -4.09 -27.71
C GLY A 422 47.44 -2.89 -28.30
N ALA A 423 46.96 -2.97 -29.56
CA ALA A 423 46.07 -1.95 -30.10
C ALA A 423 44.65 -2.12 -29.59
N ASP A 424 43.98 -1.02 -29.21
CA ASP A 424 42.58 -1.03 -28.82
C ASP A 424 41.66 -1.09 -30.05
N SER A 425 41.74 -2.19 -30.77
CA SER A 425 40.96 -2.44 -31.98
C SER A 425 40.28 -3.81 -31.97
N ILE A 426 39.12 -3.90 -32.61
CA ILE A 426 38.31 -5.11 -32.73
C ILE A 426 38.69 -5.83 -34.01
N THR A 427 39.16 -7.05 -33.88
CA THR A 427 39.58 -7.93 -35.00
C THR A 427 38.53 -8.94 -35.41
N GLY A 428 37.49 -9.11 -34.62
CA GLY A 428 36.38 -10.02 -34.88
C GLY A 428 35.12 -9.72 -34.06
N LEU A 429 33.99 -10.17 -34.54
CA LEU A 429 32.71 -10.13 -33.82
C LEU A 429 32.06 -11.53 -33.85
N THR A 430 31.52 -11.93 -32.70
CA THR A 430 30.64 -13.11 -32.64
C THR A 430 29.23 -12.63 -32.40
N LYS A 431 28.29 -12.98 -33.26
CA LYS A 431 26.89 -12.67 -33.16
C LYS A 431 26.16 -13.74 -32.36
N TYR A 432 25.36 -13.37 -31.40
CA TYR A 432 24.46 -14.21 -30.64
C TYR A 432 23.02 -13.72 -30.80
N SER A 433 22.06 -14.65 -30.84
CA SER A 433 20.66 -14.34 -31.05
C SER A 433 20.37 -13.75 -32.45
N THR A 434 19.13 -13.42 -32.72
CA THR A 434 18.67 -12.88 -33.99
C THR A 434 17.79 -11.65 -33.80
N ASP A 435 17.91 -10.73 -34.74
CA ASP A 435 17.03 -9.56 -34.79
C ASP A 435 15.65 -10.02 -35.28
N GLY A 436 14.62 -9.84 -34.45
CA GLY A 436 13.25 -10.10 -34.79
C GLY A 436 12.39 -8.86 -34.41
N HIS A 437 11.66 -8.36 -35.37
CA HIS A 437 10.72 -7.27 -35.15
C HIS A 437 9.30 -7.81 -35.14
N THR A 438 8.62 -7.80 -34.01
CA THR A 438 7.20 -8.08 -33.97
C THR A 438 6.45 -6.84 -34.44
N GLY A 439 6.15 -6.79 -35.73
CA GLY A 439 5.28 -5.74 -36.29
C GLY A 439 3.82 -5.85 -35.84
N ILE A 440 3.50 -6.78 -34.96
CA ILE A 440 2.15 -7.06 -34.47
C ILE A 440 2.11 -6.77 -32.97
N GLN A 441 1.18 -5.96 -32.60
CA GLN A 441 0.78 -5.63 -31.25
C GLN A 441 0.22 -6.87 -30.53
N ASN A 442 0.78 -7.25 -29.41
CA ASN A 442 0.31 -8.39 -28.62
C ASN A 442 -0.54 -7.92 -27.46
N LEU A 443 -1.81 -8.27 -27.48
CA LEU A 443 -2.71 -8.07 -26.35
C LEU A 443 -2.60 -9.25 -25.38
N GLY A 444 -2.28 -8.95 -24.14
CA GLY A 444 -2.15 -9.94 -23.08
C GLY A 444 -2.49 -9.38 -21.72
N GLY A 445 -2.36 -10.21 -20.69
CA GLY A 445 -2.57 -9.76 -19.31
C GLY A 445 -3.96 -9.19 -19.05
N THR A 446 -4.99 -9.71 -19.74
CA THR A 446 -6.37 -9.24 -19.59
C THR A 446 -6.89 -9.60 -18.20
N PHE A 447 -7.38 -8.61 -17.49
CA PHE A 447 -8.03 -8.75 -16.19
C PHE A 447 -9.35 -8.00 -16.20
N SER A 448 -10.37 -8.60 -15.62
CA SER A 448 -11.69 -8.00 -15.46
C SER A 448 -12.20 -8.25 -14.05
N ASP A 449 -12.77 -7.23 -13.44
CA ASP A 449 -13.39 -7.27 -12.12
C ASP A 449 -14.74 -6.58 -12.19
N GLN A 450 -15.77 -7.28 -11.78
CA GLN A 450 -17.15 -6.77 -11.72
C GLN A 450 -17.66 -6.86 -10.27
N VAL A 451 -18.16 -5.76 -9.76
CA VAL A 451 -18.83 -5.70 -8.45
C VAL A 451 -20.27 -5.23 -8.64
N ILE A 452 -21.19 -5.98 -8.06
CA ILE A 452 -22.60 -5.57 -7.92
C ILE A 452 -22.86 -5.51 -6.43
N ASP A 453 -23.26 -4.35 -5.95
CA ASP A 453 -23.57 -4.10 -4.54
C ASP A 453 -24.99 -3.55 -4.41
N PHE A 454 -25.77 -4.13 -3.54
CA PHE A 454 -27.09 -3.68 -3.20
C PHE A 454 -27.21 -3.51 -1.69
N ASN A 455 -27.72 -2.38 -1.26
CA ASN A 455 -28.12 -2.19 0.12
C ASN A 455 -29.46 -1.45 0.21
N MET A 456 -30.18 -1.74 1.28
CA MET A 456 -31.42 -1.10 1.65
C MET A 456 -31.46 -0.98 3.16
N HIS A 457 -31.86 0.19 3.66
CA HIS A 457 -32.11 0.34 5.09
C HIS A 457 -33.36 1.14 5.37
N LEU A 458 -34.07 0.72 6.44
CA LEU A 458 -35.26 1.38 6.96
C LEU A 458 -34.87 2.03 8.28
N ASP A 459 -35.01 3.35 8.36
CA ASP A 459 -34.62 4.16 9.49
C ASP A 459 -35.85 4.74 10.19
N TYR A 460 -35.81 4.69 11.52
CA TYR A 460 -36.75 5.35 12.36
C TYR A 460 -36.05 6.25 13.36
N VAL A 461 -36.37 7.54 13.39
CA VAL A 461 -35.80 8.51 14.33
C VAL A 461 -36.91 9.36 14.92
N ASN A 462 -37.05 9.35 16.24
CA ASN A 462 -38.05 10.17 16.92
C ASN A 462 -37.58 10.59 18.34
N THR A 463 -38.12 11.71 18.79
CA THR A 463 -37.91 12.22 20.11
C THR A 463 -39.24 12.28 20.87
N PHE A 464 -39.34 11.58 21.98
CA PHE A 464 -40.52 11.55 22.83
C PHE A 464 -40.32 12.43 24.06
N ASN A 465 -41.32 13.20 24.37
CA ASN A 465 -41.33 14.16 25.53
C ASN A 465 -40.12 15.11 25.57
N GLY A 466 -39.50 15.36 24.41
CA GLY A 466 -38.32 16.24 24.25
C GLY A 466 -37.04 15.74 24.94
N LYS A 467 -37.02 14.51 25.48
CA LYS A 467 -35.91 13.95 26.28
C LYS A 467 -35.51 12.54 25.88
N HIS A 468 -36.43 11.73 25.34
CA HIS A 468 -36.18 10.35 24.97
C HIS A 468 -35.97 10.29 23.46
N ASN A 469 -34.71 10.22 23.01
CA ASN A 469 -34.38 10.09 21.63
C ASN A 469 -34.19 8.59 21.30
N VAL A 470 -34.93 8.12 20.32
CA VAL A 470 -34.88 6.73 19.84
C VAL A 470 -34.53 6.75 18.40
N SER A 471 -33.53 5.97 17.99
CA SER A 471 -33.30 5.64 16.60
C SER A 471 -33.22 4.13 16.39
N GLY A 472 -33.72 3.67 15.26
CA GLY A 472 -33.63 2.27 14.85
C GLY A 472 -33.34 2.18 13.38
N MET A 473 -32.49 1.24 12.99
CA MET A 473 -32.14 0.97 11.59
C MET A 473 -32.18 -0.52 11.33
N LEU A 474 -32.89 -0.91 10.26
CA LEU A 474 -32.88 -2.28 9.74
C LEU A 474 -32.22 -2.27 8.37
N VAL A 475 -31.11 -2.99 8.21
CA VAL A 475 -30.28 -3.01 7.01
C VAL A 475 -30.34 -4.37 6.34
N ALA A 476 -30.50 -4.42 5.02
CA ALA A 476 -30.26 -5.60 4.19
C ALA A 476 -29.23 -5.23 3.13
N ALA A 477 -28.11 -5.95 3.08
CA ALA A 477 -27.05 -5.69 2.13
C ALA A 477 -26.54 -6.98 1.49
N ALA A 478 -26.17 -6.90 0.22
CA ALA A 478 -25.59 -8.01 -0.54
C ALA A 478 -24.59 -7.49 -1.56
N THR A 479 -23.45 -8.15 -1.63
CA THR A 479 -22.39 -7.84 -2.61
C THR A 479 -22.04 -9.11 -3.38
N ARG A 480 -21.92 -8.99 -4.69
CA ARG A 480 -21.40 -10.03 -5.58
C ARG A 480 -20.22 -9.48 -6.36
N ARG A 481 -19.09 -10.16 -6.30
CA ARG A 481 -17.88 -9.83 -7.06
C ARG A 481 -17.49 -11.01 -7.94
N ARG A 482 -17.07 -10.70 -9.17
CA ARG A 482 -16.54 -11.66 -10.13
C ARG A 482 -15.25 -11.11 -10.71
N MET A 483 -14.17 -11.88 -10.64
CA MET A 483 -12.87 -11.51 -11.17
C MET A 483 -12.39 -12.53 -12.20
N THR A 484 -11.54 -12.10 -13.13
CA THR A 484 -10.81 -13.01 -14.02
C THR A 484 -10.00 -14.00 -13.18
N GLY A 485 -10.11 -15.28 -13.49
CA GLY A 485 -9.44 -16.37 -12.77
C GLY A 485 -10.20 -16.90 -11.55
N ASP A 486 -11.24 -16.22 -11.10
CA ASP A 486 -12.11 -16.78 -10.05
C ASP A 486 -13.01 -17.89 -10.62
N PHE A 487 -12.96 -19.04 -9.99
CA PHE A 487 -13.84 -20.16 -10.35
C PHE A 487 -15.30 -19.86 -10.04
N GLN A 488 -15.57 -19.00 -9.06
CA GLN A 488 -16.89 -18.61 -8.62
C GLN A 488 -17.01 -17.16 -8.21
N ASN A 489 -18.28 -16.68 -8.19
CA ASN A 489 -18.61 -15.38 -7.65
C ASN A 489 -18.39 -15.35 -6.13
N ARG A 490 -17.74 -14.32 -5.66
CA ARG A 490 -17.62 -14.01 -4.23
C ARG A 490 -18.89 -13.29 -3.80
N THR A 491 -19.71 -13.92 -2.96
CA THR A 491 -20.98 -13.35 -2.50
C THR A 491 -21.00 -13.27 -0.98
N ASN A 492 -21.36 -12.12 -0.48
CA ASN A 492 -21.63 -11.86 0.93
C ASN A 492 -23.00 -11.21 1.06
N ALA A 493 -23.74 -11.56 2.08
CA ALA A 493 -25.01 -10.91 2.42
C ALA A 493 -25.12 -10.77 3.93
N ASN A 494 -25.79 -9.73 4.38
CA ASN A 494 -26.08 -9.51 5.79
C ASN A 494 -27.42 -8.82 5.99
N LEU A 495 -28.04 -9.15 7.14
CA LEU A 495 -29.21 -8.46 7.65
C LEU A 495 -28.81 -7.87 9.01
N GLY A 496 -28.79 -6.54 9.11
CA GLY A 496 -28.37 -5.79 10.28
C GLY A 496 -29.51 -5.11 11.00
N LEU A 497 -29.44 -5.01 12.32
CA LEU A 497 -30.32 -4.23 13.15
C LEU A 497 -29.48 -3.35 14.07
N GLN A 498 -29.80 -2.06 14.12
CA GLN A 498 -29.30 -1.12 15.12
C GLN A 498 -30.44 -0.50 15.87
N LEU A 499 -30.33 -0.41 17.19
CA LEU A 499 -31.26 0.26 18.08
C LEU A 499 -30.44 1.17 18.99
N GLU A 500 -30.71 2.47 18.88
CA GLU A 500 -30.09 3.47 19.72
C GLU A 500 -31.13 4.18 20.58
N TYR A 501 -30.77 4.43 21.81
CA TYR A 501 -31.55 5.21 22.74
C TYR A 501 -30.63 6.21 23.44
N ASN A 502 -31.07 7.43 23.55
CA ASN A 502 -30.45 8.37 24.48
C ASN A 502 -31.46 9.14 25.29
N TYR A 503 -31.14 9.38 26.57
CA TYR A 503 -31.93 10.20 27.47
C TYR A 503 -31.27 11.58 27.58
N ASN A 504 -32.00 12.61 27.13
CA ASN A 504 -31.63 14.01 27.23
C ASN A 504 -30.20 14.33 26.69
N HIS A 505 -29.72 13.57 25.71
CA HIS A 505 -28.33 13.61 25.15
C HIS A 505 -27.24 13.45 26.23
N LYS A 506 -27.53 12.74 27.32
CA LYS A 506 -26.62 12.48 28.44
C LYS A 506 -26.23 11.02 28.55
N TYR A 507 -27.19 10.13 28.54
CA TYR A 507 -26.98 8.66 28.65
C TYR A 507 -27.38 8.01 27.37
N TYR A 508 -26.51 7.23 26.82
CA TYR A 508 -26.70 6.58 25.53
C TYR A 508 -26.54 5.06 25.65
N ALA A 509 -27.37 4.33 24.93
CA ALA A 509 -27.27 2.90 24.74
C ALA A 509 -27.46 2.59 23.27
N ASP A 510 -26.56 1.81 22.69
CA ASP A 510 -26.61 1.28 21.31
C ASP A 510 -26.51 -0.24 21.36
N PHE A 511 -27.46 -0.90 20.73
CA PHE A 511 -27.39 -2.31 20.39
C PHE A 511 -27.34 -2.43 18.88
N SER A 512 -26.25 -3.02 18.37
CA SER A 512 -26.10 -3.30 16.94
C SER A 512 -25.82 -4.78 16.74
N GLY A 513 -26.45 -5.39 15.74
CA GLY A 513 -26.23 -6.80 15.43
C GLY A 513 -26.44 -7.11 13.97
N ALA A 514 -25.76 -8.12 13.45
CA ALA A 514 -25.93 -8.58 12.08
C ALA A 514 -25.97 -10.11 11.97
N LEU A 515 -26.93 -10.60 11.20
CA LEU A 515 -26.90 -11.94 10.63
C LEU A 515 -26.04 -11.89 9.36
N VAL A 516 -24.93 -12.60 9.36
CA VAL A 516 -23.98 -12.64 8.25
C VAL A 516 -24.10 -13.96 7.49
N ASN A 517 -23.91 -13.91 6.17
CA ASN A 517 -23.90 -15.08 5.29
C ASN A 517 -22.72 -14.98 4.32
N SER A 518 -21.84 -15.98 4.32
CA SER A 518 -20.69 -16.06 3.42
C SER A 518 -20.67 -17.38 2.66
N THR A 519 -20.50 -17.30 1.35
CA THR A 519 -20.36 -18.50 0.49
C THR A 519 -19.03 -19.23 0.65
N LYS A 520 -18.09 -18.68 1.41
CA LYS A 520 -16.83 -19.37 1.77
C LYS A 520 -17.03 -20.52 2.75
N LEU A 521 -18.19 -20.62 3.39
CA LEU A 521 -18.51 -21.59 4.43
C LEU A 521 -19.57 -22.62 3.99
N PRO A 522 -19.61 -23.81 4.64
CA PRO A 522 -20.63 -24.82 4.39
C PRO A 522 -22.07 -24.30 4.60
N ALA A 523 -23.04 -24.84 3.89
CA ALA A 523 -24.43 -24.39 3.98
C ALA A 523 -24.97 -24.40 5.41
N ALA A 524 -24.58 -25.39 6.22
CA ALA A 524 -25.01 -25.52 7.60
C ALA A 524 -24.42 -24.49 8.57
N THR A 525 -23.25 -23.90 8.26
CA THR A 525 -22.49 -23.01 9.16
C THR A 525 -22.28 -21.60 8.62
N ARG A 526 -22.82 -21.29 7.43
CA ARG A 526 -22.61 -20.01 6.75
C ARG A 526 -23.40 -18.84 7.32
N VAL A 527 -24.41 -19.10 8.15
CA VAL A 527 -25.20 -18.05 8.80
C VAL A 527 -24.78 -17.95 10.27
N ALA A 528 -24.41 -16.76 10.70
CA ALA A 528 -24.01 -16.49 12.08
C ALA A 528 -24.50 -15.11 12.53
N PHE A 529 -24.77 -14.97 13.83
CA PHE A 529 -25.18 -13.71 14.45
C PHE A 529 -24.01 -13.03 15.15
N SER A 530 -23.82 -11.74 14.89
CA SER A 530 -22.77 -10.87 15.42
C SER A 530 -23.40 -9.78 16.28
N PRO A 531 -23.51 -9.93 17.61
CA PRO A 531 -24.06 -8.90 18.49
C PRO A 531 -23.00 -7.94 19.03
N THR A 532 -23.38 -6.67 19.22
CA THR A 532 -22.58 -5.63 19.89
C THR A 532 -23.46 -4.78 20.81
N LEU A 533 -22.89 -4.30 21.89
CA LEU A 533 -23.53 -3.37 22.83
C LEU A 533 -22.56 -2.24 23.15
N SER A 534 -23.07 -1.00 23.18
CA SER A 534 -22.29 0.18 23.56
C SER A 534 -23.11 1.06 24.49
N LEU A 535 -22.43 1.62 25.49
CA LEU A 535 -22.99 2.58 26.43
C LEU A 535 -22.11 3.84 26.42
N SER A 536 -22.75 5.01 26.47
CA SER A 536 -22.01 6.26 26.60
C SER A 536 -22.66 7.18 27.63
N TRP A 537 -21.81 7.97 28.29
CA TRP A 537 -22.20 8.95 29.29
C TRP A 537 -21.54 10.29 29.02
N LEU A 538 -22.35 11.31 28.76
CA LEU A 538 -21.90 12.70 28.64
C LEU A 538 -21.75 13.32 30.05
N LEU A 539 -20.57 13.15 30.63
CA LEU A 539 -20.21 13.64 31.96
C LEU A 539 -20.38 15.18 32.09
N SER A 540 -20.04 15.94 31.05
CA SER A 540 -20.20 17.39 31.05
C SER A 540 -21.64 17.86 31.02
N GLY A 541 -22.58 16.95 30.76
CA GLY A 541 -24.02 17.24 30.91
C GLY A 541 -24.54 17.17 32.35
N GLU A 542 -23.74 16.67 33.28
CA GLU A 542 -24.11 16.55 34.68
C GLU A 542 -23.88 17.85 35.49
N ASP A 543 -24.64 18.04 36.54
CA ASP A 543 -24.62 19.26 37.32
C ASP A 543 -23.25 19.58 37.94
N PHE A 544 -22.43 18.54 38.21
CA PHE A 544 -21.08 18.72 38.78
C PHE A 544 -20.03 19.19 37.74
N LEU A 545 -20.29 19.08 36.44
CA LEU A 545 -19.41 19.58 35.38
C LEU A 545 -20.06 20.64 34.49
N LYS A 546 -21.36 20.79 34.49
CA LYS A 546 -22.14 21.65 33.59
C LYS A 546 -21.67 23.11 33.58
N ASN A 547 -21.18 23.61 34.71
CA ASN A 547 -20.72 25.00 34.89
C ASN A 547 -19.18 25.09 34.97
N SER A 548 -18.45 24.07 34.55
CA SER A 548 -16.98 24.08 34.53
C SER A 548 -16.47 25.12 33.52
N SER A 549 -15.53 25.94 33.92
CA SER A 549 -14.82 26.85 33.03
C SER A 549 -13.68 26.20 32.24
N ILE A 550 -13.38 24.95 32.57
CA ILE A 550 -12.28 24.18 31.95
C ILE A 550 -12.82 23.12 30.98
N VAL A 551 -13.91 22.43 31.38
CA VAL A 551 -14.46 21.30 30.64
C VAL A 551 -15.67 21.76 29.82
N ASP A 552 -15.49 21.87 28.50
CA ASP A 552 -16.60 22.22 27.59
C ASP A 552 -17.44 20.99 27.27
N ARG A 553 -16.77 19.84 27.07
CA ARG A 553 -17.37 18.55 26.77
C ARG A 553 -16.51 17.44 27.32
N LEU A 554 -17.13 16.42 27.88
CA LEU A 554 -16.47 15.20 28.32
C LEU A 554 -17.45 14.04 28.22
N LYS A 555 -17.10 13.02 27.41
CA LYS A 555 -17.93 11.84 27.17
C LYS A 555 -17.09 10.57 27.34
N LEU A 556 -17.64 9.64 28.11
CA LEU A 556 -17.09 8.30 28.31
C LEU A 556 -17.94 7.30 27.52
N THR A 557 -17.30 6.35 26.84
CA THR A 557 -17.96 5.30 26.04
C THR A 557 -17.35 3.96 26.37
N GLY A 558 -18.17 2.94 26.59
CA GLY A 558 -17.76 1.56 26.71
C GLY A 558 -18.52 0.70 25.69
N SER A 559 -17.82 -0.20 25.01
CA SER A 559 -18.44 -1.13 24.06
C SER A 559 -17.89 -2.54 24.19
N ALA A 560 -18.74 -3.54 23.89
CA ALA A 560 -18.37 -4.93 23.80
C ALA A 560 -19.12 -5.60 22.65
N GLY A 561 -18.48 -6.57 21.98
CA GLY A 561 -19.12 -7.23 20.86
C GLY A 561 -18.39 -8.44 20.33
N ILE A 562 -19.12 -9.19 19.50
CA ILE A 562 -18.60 -10.32 18.73
C ILE A 562 -18.93 -10.09 17.27
N VAL A 563 -17.93 -10.07 16.41
CA VAL A 563 -18.08 -9.98 14.95
C VAL A 563 -17.60 -11.31 14.34
N ASN A 564 -18.48 -12.02 13.68
CA ASN A 564 -18.13 -13.22 12.92
C ASN A 564 -17.46 -12.79 11.61
N THR A 565 -16.29 -13.37 11.30
CA THR A 565 -15.47 -12.96 10.18
C THR A 565 -15.12 -14.11 9.26
N ASP A 566 -15.14 -13.84 7.95
CA ASP A 566 -14.65 -14.72 6.87
C ASP A 566 -13.43 -14.13 6.17
N VAL A 567 -12.88 -13.01 6.68
CA VAL A 567 -11.71 -12.34 6.09
C VAL A 567 -10.47 -13.23 6.17
N ASP A 568 -10.33 -13.97 7.27
CA ASP A 568 -9.21 -14.89 7.49
C ASP A 568 -9.37 -16.24 6.76
N ILE A 569 -10.45 -16.41 5.98
CA ILE A 569 -10.65 -17.55 5.07
C ILE A 569 -10.15 -17.14 3.68
N ASN A 570 -8.93 -17.59 3.34
CA ASN A 570 -8.24 -17.12 2.15
C ASN A 570 -8.81 -17.72 0.85
N ASP A 571 -9.47 -18.88 0.92
CA ASP A 571 -9.96 -19.61 -0.24
C ASP A 571 -11.38 -20.12 -0.04
N TYR A 572 -12.08 -20.38 -1.16
CA TYR A 572 -13.40 -21.00 -1.14
C TYR A 572 -13.27 -22.51 -0.93
N TYR A 573 -14.31 -23.12 -0.34
CA TYR A 573 -14.41 -24.56 -0.12
C TYR A 573 -13.26 -25.15 0.70
N LEU A 574 -12.67 -24.40 1.64
CA LEU A 574 -11.72 -25.00 2.59
C LEU A 574 -12.29 -26.18 3.35
N TYR A 575 -13.61 -26.26 3.42
CA TYR A 575 -14.36 -27.33 4.06
C TYR A 575 -14.52 -28.60 3.19
N ASN A 576 -14.17 -28.57 1.91
CA ASN A 576 -14.24 -29.72 1.01
C ASN A 576 -12.85 -30.36 0.85
N ALA A 577 -12.83 -31.70 0.64
CA ALA A 577 -11.66 -32.36 0.13
C ALA A 577 -11.34 -31.85 -1.28
N VAL A 578 -10.06 -31.64 -1.56
CA VAL A 578 -9.59 -31.18 -2.87
C VAL A 578 -8.57 -32.16 -3.39
N TYR A 579 -8.84 -32.71 -4.56
CA TYR A 579 -7.95 -33.58 -5.31
C TYR A 579 -7.39 -32.80 -6.50
N VAL A 580 -6.09 -32.83 -6.65
CA VAL A 580 -5.40 -32.14 -7.73
C VAL A 580 -4.61 -33.15 -8.58
N PRO A 581 -4.60 -33.01 -9.91
CA PRO A 581 -3.69 -33.77 -10.75
C PRO A 581 -2.24 -33.43 -10.38
N THR A 582 -1.40 -34.47 -10.28
CA THR A 582 0.03 -34.30 -10.03
C THR A 582 0.85 -34.84 -11.21
N ALA A 583 2.16 -35.00 -11.00
CA ALA A 583 3.05 -35.50 -12.02
C ALA A 583 2.58 -36.87 -12.56
N TYR A 584 2.89 -37.12 -13.81
CA TYR A 584 2.73 -38.44 -14.41
C TYR A 584 3.79 -39.38 -13.84
N PHE A 585 3.41 -40.61 -13.58
CA PHE A 585 4.35 -41.70 -13.37
C PHE A 585 4.23 -42.70 -14.51
N GLY A 586 5.37 -43.10 -15.06
CA GLY A 586 5.45 -44.09 -16.12
C GLY A 586 5.54 -45.50 -15.52
N TRP A 587 4.84 -46.46 -16.12
CA TRP A 587 5.05 -47.87 -15.89
C TRP A 587 6.16 -48.39 -16.81
N TYR A 588 6.69 -49.56 -16.51
CA TYR A 588 7.75 -50.17 -17.26
C TYR A 588 7.37 -50.46 -18.75
N ASP A 589 6.09 -50.50 -19.03
CA ASP A 589 5.50 -50.67 -20.37
C ASP A 589 5.36 -49.34 -21.16
N ALA A 590 5.95 -48.25 -20.68
CA ALA A 590 5.88 -46.92 -21.23
C ALA A 590 4.48 -46.23 -21.13
N THR A 591 3.52 -46.79 -20.43
CA THR A 591 2.27 -46.08 -20.16
C THR A 591 2.48 -45.02 -19.09
N ASN A 592 2.03 -43.81 -19.37
CA ASN A 592 2.07 -42.69 -18.45
C ASN A 592 0.70 -42.52 -17.78
N ASN A 593 0.63 -42.72 -16.49
CA ASN A 593 -0.56 -42.48 -15.71
C ASN A 593 -0.44 -41.18 -14.89
N GLN A 594 -1.45 -40.36 -15.01
CA GLN A 594 -1.52 -39.15 -14.19
C GLN A 594 -1.90 -39.54 -12.76
N ALA A 595 -1.06 -39.19 -11.83
CA ALA A 595 -1.36 -39.31 -10.41
C ALA A 595 -2.28 -38.17 -9.92
N SER A 596 -3.03 -38.45 -8.88
CA SER A 596 -3.80 -37.43 -8.16
C SER A 596 -3.31 -37.38 -6.72
N SER A 597 -3.15 -36.18 -6.19
CA SER A 597 -2.89 -35.97 -4.77
C SER A 597 -4.04 -35.20 -4.13
N ILE A 598 -4.16 -35.35 -2.82
CA ILE A 598 -5.12 -34.60 -2.02
C ILE A 598 -4.41 -33.44 -1.35
N SER A 599 -4.94 -32.22 -1.49
CA SER A 599 -4.36 -31.03 -0.86
C SER A 599 -4.95 -30.74 0.52
N ARG A 600 -6.12 -31.31 0.81
CA ARG A 600 -6.77 -31.26 2.13
C ARG A 600 -7.95 -32.23 2.24
N ALA A 601 -8.22 -32.75 3.43
CA ALA A 601 -9.44 -33.49 3.72
C ALA A 601 -10.64 -32.54 3.98
N ALA A 602 -11.85 -33.12 3.93
CA ALA A 602 -13.07 -32.37 4.19
C ALA A 602 -13.29 -32.10 5.69
N ASN A 603 -13.86 -30.90 6.00
CA ASN A 603 -14.45 -30.59 7.30
C ASN A 603 -15.69 -29.71 7.13
N HIS A 604 -16.85 -30.32 7.08
CA HIS A 604 -18.12 -29.62 6.91
C HIS A 604 -18.60 -28.84 8.15
N ASN A 605 -17.86 -28.92 9.26
CA ASN A 605 -18.11 -28.13 10.47
C ASN A 605 -17.32 -26.82 10.53
N LEU A 606 -16.56 -26.51 9.48
CA LEU A 606 -15.82 -25.25 9.42
C LEU A 606 -16.81 -24.07 9.52
N THR A 607 -16.48 -23.09 10.36
CA THR A 607 -17.33 -21.92 10.63
C THR A 607 -16.49 -20.64 10.64
N TYR A 608 -17.13 -19.50 10.94
CA TYR A 608 -16.48 -18.21 11.08
C TYR A 608 -15.41 -18.21 12.16
N ALA A 609 -14.32 -17.49 11.93
CA ALA A 609 -13.53 -16.95 13.02
C ALA A 609 -14.33 -15.83 13.73
N LYS A 610 -13.98 -15.50 14.97
CA LYS A 610 -14.72 -14.54 15.79
C LYS A 610 -13.78 -13.46 16.30
N ARG A 611 -14.06 -12.20 15.98
CA ARG A 611 -13.50 -11.04 16.67
C ARG A 611 -14.34 -10.80 17.92
N LYS A 612 -13.76 -11.01 19.09
CA LYS A 612 -14.34 -10.67 20.41
C LYS A 612 -13.64 -9.42 20.91
N GLU A 613 -14.39 -8.40 21.27
CA GLU A 613 -13.84 -7.08 21.58
C GLU A 613 -14.46 -6.47 22.82
N ILE A 614 -13.60 -5.77 23.59
CA ILE A 614 -13.97 -4.77 24.59
C ILE A 614 -13.19 -3.51 24.27
N ASN A 615 -13.87 -2.37 24.29
CA ASN A 615 -13.29 -1.04 24.06
C ASN A 615 -13.82 -0.03 25.07
N LEU A 616 -12.93 0.87 25.53
CA LEU A 616 -13.25 2.01 26.37
C LEU A 616 -12.73 3.26 25.68
N GLY A 617 -13.60 4.26 25.50
CA GLY A 617 -13.29 5.54 24.85
C GLY A 617 -13.55 6.72 25.78
N LEU A 618 -12.70 7.71 25.70
CA LEU A 618 -12.84 9.02 26.34
C LEU A 618 -12.63 10.09 25.29
N GLU A 619 -13.58 11.01 25.17
CA GLU A 619 -13.48 12.14 24.26
C GLU A 619 -13.94 13.43 24.92
N GLY A 620 -13.35 14.54 24.54
CA GLY A 620 -13.73 15.83 25.13
C GLY A 620 -13.13 17.03 24.46
N SER A 621 -13.58 18.18 24.96
CA SER A 621 -13.10 19.51 24.59
C SER A 621 -12.90 20.35 25.86
N LEU A 622 -11.78 21.06 25.92
CA LEU A 622 -11.35 21.82 27.10
C LEU A 622 -10.97 23.24 26.70
N PHE A 623 -11.08 24.16 27.69
CA PHE A 623 -10.61 25.55 27.61
C PHE A 623 -11.27 26.36 26.47
N ASN A 624 -12.60 26.33 26.38
CA ASN A 624 -13.38 26.96 25.30
C ASN A 624 -12.99 26.42 23.90
N LYS A 625 -12.90 25.07 23.78
CA LYS A 625 -12.54 24.34 22.55
C LYS A 625 -11.14 24.64 22.04
N VAL A 626 -10.23 25.11 22.92
CA VAL A 626 -8.80 25.24 22.56
C VAL A 626 -8.13 23.88 22.43
N LEU A 627 -8.55 22.89 23.24
CA LEU A 627 -8.03 21.53 23.20
C LEU A 627 -9.16 20.53 23.00
N ASP A 628 -9.20 19.87 21.86
CA ASP A 628 -10.03 18.69 21.60
C ASP A 628 -9.20 17.43 21.74
N PHE A 629 -9.74 16.40 22.39
CA PHE A 629 -9.07 15.11 22.53
C PHE A 629 -10.02 13.94 22.37
N GLN A 630 -9.45 12.84 21.90
CA GLN A 630 -10.08 11.53 21.81
C GLN A 630 -9.04 10.46 22.17
N ALA A 631 -9.42 9.49 22.99
CA ALA A 631 -8.59 8.34 23.33
C ALA A 631 -9.46 7.08 23.42
N SER A 632 -8.92 5.95 22.99
CA SER A 632 -9.56 4.64 23.11
C SER A 632 -8.55 3.62 23.62
N ALA A 633 -8.99 2.73 24.52
CA ALA A 633 -8.25 1.52 24.91
C ALA A 633 -9.06 0.28 24.53
N PHE A 634 -8.41 -0.70 23.94
CA PHE A 634 -9.08 -1.88 23.38
C PHE A 634 -8.36 -3.18 23.71
N SER A 635 -9.17 -4.25 23.77
CA SER A 635 -8.69 -5.64 23.83
C SER A 635 -9.53 -6.48 22.89
N ILE A 636 -8.89 -7.12 21.92
CA ILE A 636 -9.52 -7.86 20.84
C ILE A 636 -8.90 -9.24 20.75
N THR A 637 -9.73 -10.27 20.79
CA THR A 637 -9.31 -11.64 20.50
C THR A 637 -9.93 -12.09 19.19
N LYS A 638 -9.09 -12.41 18.19
CA LYS A 638 -9.51 -13.20 17.03
C LYS A 638 -9.37 -14.66 17.36
N ASP A 639 -10.48 -15.38 17.46
CA ASP A 639 -10.56 -16.77 17.90
C ASP A 639 -11.18 -17.66 16.81
N GLY A 640 -10.70 -18.90 16.70
CA GLY A 640 -11.18 -19.85 15.71
C GLY A 640 -10.66 -19.59 14.30
N LEU A 641 -9.46 -19.04 14.15
CA LEU A 641 -8.81 -18.92 12.85
C LEU A 641 -8.64 -20.30 12.19
N PRO A 642 -8.98 -20.44 10.88
CA PRO A 642 -8.87 -21.72 10.19
C PRO A 642 -7.40 -22.12 9.98
N VAL A 643 -7.03 -23.30 10.47
CA VAL A 643 -5.68 -23.87 10.34
C VAL A 643 -5.77 -25.37 10.09
N GLN A 644 -4.76 -25.94 9.42
CA GLN A 644 -4.53 -27.38 9.35
C GLN A 644 -3.64 -27.77 10.53
N ARG A 645 -4.11 -28.70 11.38
CA ARG A 645 -3.41 -29.10 12.60
C ARG A 645 -2.53 -30.33 12.36
N TYR A 646 -1.38 -30.10 11.72
CA TYR A 646 -0.42 -31.15 11.40
C TYR A 646 0.11 -31.88 12.66
N SER A 647 0.21 -31.19 13.79
CA SER A 647 0.71 -31.77 15.06
C SER A 647 -0.16 -32.91 15.59
N LEU A 648 -1.42 -33.04 15.14
CA LEU A 648 -2.35 -34.08 15.56
C LEU A 648 -2.31 -35.36 14.71
N TYR A 649 -1.65 -35.32 13.57
CA TYR A 649 -1.67 -36.38 12.58
C TYR A 649 -0.27 -36.96 12.36
N PRO A 650 -0.16 -38.30 12.15
CA PRO A 650 1.11 -38.92 11.74
C PRO A 650 1.63 -38.29 10.44
N ASN A 651 2.96 -38.31 10.26
CA ASN A 651 3.61 -37.77 9.05
C ASN A 651 3.15 -38.43 7.76
N SER A 652 2.56 -39.64 7.82
CA SER A 652 1.99 -40.33 6.66
C SER A 652 0.71 -39.64 6.11
N PHE A 653 0.11 -38.71 6.86
CA PHE A 653 -1.06 -37.93 6.40
C PHE A 653 -0.72 -36.73 5.52
N TYR A 654 0.54 -36.42 5.36
CA TYR A 654 1.00 -35.34 4.49
C TYR A 654 2.40 -35.62 3.95
N THR A 655 2.69 -35.10 2.77
CA THR A 655 4.00 -35.20 2.13
C THR A 655 4.44 -33.80 1.64
N ALA A 656 5.75 -33.56 1.63
CA ALA A 656 6.31 -32.31 1.14
C ALA A 656 6.45 -32.30 -0.39
N ASN A 657 6.80 -33.45 -0.99
CA ASN A 657 7.02 -33.58 -2.42
C ASN A 657 6.52 -34.95 -2.94
N PRO A 658 5.48 -34.98 -3.82
CA PRO A 658 4.61 -33.85 -4.13
C PRO A 658 3.81 -33.41 -2.88
N ALA A 659 3.50 -32.12 -2.81
CA ALA A 659 2.74 -31.60 -1.68
C ALA A 659 1.33 -32.21 -1.64
N SER A 660 1.04 -32.95 -0.59
CA SER A 660 -0.24 -33.66 -0.38
C SER A 660 -0.60 -33.63 1.10
N SER A 661 -1.86 -33.46 1.44
CA SER A 661 -2.29 -33.42 2.82
C SER A 661 -3.72 -33.96 3.00
N PHE A 662 -3.88 -34.95 3.88
CA PHE A 662 -5.18 -35.41 4.36
C PHE A 662 -5.66 -34.63 5.60
N VAL A 663 -4.90 -33.62 6.02
CA VAL A 663 -5.25 -32.85 7.23
C VAL A 663 -6.33 -31.82 6.87
N PRO A 664 -7.50 -31.82 7.53
CA PRO A 664 -8.55 -30.85 7.28
C PRO A 664 -8.25 -29.50 7.92
N TYR A 665 -8.88 -28.44 7.40
CA TYR A 665 -8.94 -27.16 8.10
C TYR A 665 -9.92 -27.22 9.27
N VAL A 666 -9.51 -26.68 10.41
CA VAL A 666 -10.33 -26.58 11.63
C VAL A 666 -10.23 -25.17 12.21
N ASN A 667 -11.28 -24.74 12.93
CA ASN A 667 -11.29 -23.47 13.66
C ASN A 667 -10.51 -23.62 14.97
N TYR A 668 -9.22 -23.28 14.99
CA TYR A 668 -8.34 -23.48 16.15
C TYR A 668 -7.49 -22.27 16.52
N GLY A 669 -6.87 -21.60 15.55
CA GLY A 669 -5.94 -20.51 15.81
C GLY A 669 -6.56 -19.35 16.58
N ALA A 670 -5.79 -18.68 17.43
CA ALA A 670 -6.25 -17.48 18.14
C ALA A 670 -5.14 -16.47 18.34
N ASN A 671 -5.45 -15.19 18.14
CA ASN A 671 -4.55 -14.05 18.32
C ASN A 671 -5.21 -12.98 19.19
N LEU A 672 -4.40 -12.32 20.02
CA LEU A 672 -4.79 -11.19 20.86
C LEU A 672 -4.17 -9.91 20.31
N TYR A 673 -4.97 -8.84 20.31
CA TYR A 673 -4.56 -7.46 19.98
C TYR A 673 -4.99 -6.56 21.12
N GLN A 674 -4.06 -5.88 21.75
CA GLN A 674 -4.33 -4.96 22.87
C GLN A 674 -3.60 -3.65 22.65
N GLY A 675 -4.21 -2.58 23.06
CA GLY A 675 -3.58 -1.29 22.88
C GLY A 675 -4.47 -0.10 23.17
N PHE A 676 -4.00 1.02 22.73
CA PHE A 676 -4.72 2.29 22.82
C PHE A 676 -4.42 3.16 21.60
N ASP A 677 -5.33 4.05 21.30
CA ASP A 677 -5.10 5.16 20.38
C ASP A 677 -5.50 6.48 21.02
N PHE A 678 -4.92 7.58 20.54
CA PHE A 678 -5.23 8.93 21.01
C PHE A 678 -5.07 9.95 19.89
N GLN A 679 -5.78 11.06 20.07
CA GLN A 679 -5.72 12.24 19.22
C GLN A 679 -5.89 13.47 20.09
N LEU A 680 -5.02 14.47 19.93
CA LEU A 680 -5.03 15.76 20.59
C LEU A 680 -4.99 16.85 19.53
N ASN A 681 -5.94 17.76 19.54
CA ASN A 681 -5.99 18.90 18.63
C ASN A 681 -6.03 20.20 19.44
N PHE A 682 -5.02 21.03 19.28
CA PHE A 682 -4.92 22.34 19.86
C PHE A 682 -5.22 23.38 18.78
N ASN A 683 -6.14 24.32 19.07
CA ASN A 683 -6.54 25.38 18.16
C ASN A 683 -6.68 26.70 18.94
N LYS A 684 -5.84 27.69 18.63
CA LYS A 684 -5.85 28.98 19.34
C LYS A 684 -5.43 30.13 18.43
N ASN A 685 -6.12 31.24 18.57
CA ASN A 685 -5.69 32.51 17.98
C ASN A 685 -4.73 33.21 18.92
N LEU A 686 -3.52 33.52 18.46
CA LEU A 686 -2.49 34.30 19.14
C LEU A 686 -2.34 35.64 18.41
N GLY A 687 -3.13 36.64 18.81
CA GLY A 687 -3.26 37.88 18.05
C GLY A 687 -3.78 37.60 16.62
N GLU A 688 -3.02 37.98 15.60
CA GLU A 688 -3.38 37.77 14.18
C GLU A 688 -3.01 36.36 13.68
N VAL A 689 -2.32 35.55 14.48
CA VAL A 689 -1.88 34.21 14.08
C VAL A 689 -2.90 33.16 14.54
N ASN A 690 -3.50 32.42 13.60
CA ASN A 690 -4.26 31.21 13.92
C ASN A 690 -3.31 30.00 13.95
N LEU A 691 -3.20 29.37 15.12
CA LEU A 691 -2.32 28.25 15.38
C LEU A 691 -3.15 26.96 15.57
N LYS A 692 -2.83 25.90 14.81
CA LYS A 692 -3.40 24.56 14.97
C LYS A 692 -2.27 23.55 15.10
N ILE A 693 -2.35 22.69 16.12
CA ILE A 693 -1.42 21.59 16.34
C ILE A 693 -2.24 20.32 16.58
N GLY A 694 -2.01 19.31 15.79
CA GLY A 694 -2.58 17.97 15.99
C GLY A 694 -1.47 16.98 16.35
N ILE A 695 -1.71 16.14 17.34
CA ILE A 695 -0.83 15.02 17.71
C ILE A 695 -1.71 13.78 17.83
N SER A 696 -1.31 12.69 17.21
CA SER A 696 -2.04 11.44 17.29
C SER A 696 -1.11 10.23 17.30
N GLY A 697 -1.59 9.14 17.87
CA GLY A 697 -0.82 7.91 17.94
C GLY A 697 -1.68 6.70 18.23
N THR A 698 -1.13 5.54 17.90
CA THR A 698 -1.73 4.23 18.14
C THR A 698 -0.63 3.29 18.60
N TYR A 699 -0.85 2.62 19.70
CA TYR A 699 -0.03 1.53 20.19
C TYR A 699 -0.81 0.22 20.12
N VAL A 700 -0.26 -0.80 19.48
CA VAL A 700 -0.87 -2.13 19.36
C VAL A 700 0.17 -3.19 19.70
N ALA A 701 -0.06 -3.91 20.78
CA ALA A 701 0.67 -5.13 21.12
C ALA A 701 -0.13 -6.34 20.62
N THR A 702 0.53 -7.25 19.93
CA THR A 702 -0.08 -8.49 19.43
C THR A 702 0.48 -9.70 20.16
N LYS A 703 -0.32 -10.77 20.29
CA LYS A 703 0.10 -12.01 20.90
C LYS A 703 -0.60 -13.21 20.28
N VAL A 704 0.16 -14.22 19.90
CA VAL A 704 -0.40 -15.51 19.50
C VAL A 704 -0.90 -16.24 20.76
N LEU A 705 -2.19 -16.58 20.80
CA LEU A 705 -2.80 -17.33 21.91
C LEU A 705 -2.85 -18.82 21.64
N LYS A 706 -3.19 -19.19 20.38
CA LYS A 706 -3.28 -20.58 19.94
C LYS A 706 -2.70 -20.72 18.53
N ARG A 707 -1.86 -21.70 18.34
CA ARG A 707 -1.24 -22.06 17.06
C ARG A 707 -0.98 -23.56 17.05
N ASP A 708 -1.01 -24.18 15.88
CA ASP A 708 -0.58 -25.55 15.70
C ASP A 708 0.94 -25.60 15.64
N GLU A 709 1.59 -25.96 16.74
CA GLU A 709 3.03 -26.07 16.85
C GLU A 709 3.42 -27.12 17.89
N LEU A 710 4.53 -27.80 17.63
CA LEU A 710 5.07 -28.84 18.52
C LEU A 710 6.59 -28.75 18.47
N TYR A 711 7.18 -28.02 19.40
CA TYR A 711 8.62 -27.89 19.56
C TYR A 711 9.06 -28.44 20.91
N ALA A 712 10.21 -29.17 20.94
CA ALA A 712 10.81 -29.61 22.16
C ALA A 712 11.30 -28.41 22.99
N ASP A 713 11.89 -27.43 22.30
CA ASP A 713 12.44 -26.23 22.88
C ASP A 713 11.41 -25.13 23.00
N SER A 714 11.06 -24.73 24.22
CA SER A 714 9.95 -23.79 24.48
C SER A 714 10.18 -22.38 23.90
N TYR A 715 11.44 -21.95 23.74
CA TYR A 715 11.77 -20.64 23.19
C TYR A 715 11.40 -20.51 21.69
N ARG A 716 11.28 -21.64 20.98
CA ARG A 716 10.81 -21.70 19.57
C ARG A 716 9.32 -21.49 19.43
N ASN A 717 8.54 -21.68 20.49
CA ASN A 717 7.09 -21.50 20.42
C ASN A 717 6.73 -20.07 20.07
N ARG A 718 5.85 -19.92 19.12
CA ARG A 718 5.26 -18.62 18.72
C ARG A 718 4.09 -18.23 19.62
N VAL A 719 3.45 -19.21 20.29
CA VAL A 719 2.45 -18.93 21.33
C VAL A 719 3.08 -18.07 22.43
N GLY A 720 2.42 -16.98 22.77
CA GLY A 720 2.92 -15.98 23.71
C GLY A 720 3.77 -14.87 23.10
N LYS A 721 4.16 -14.97 21.82
CA LYS A 721 4.96 -13.98 21.09
C LYS A 721 4.08 -13.10 20.20
N PRO A 722 4.59 -11.96 19.68
CA PRO A 722 3.89 -11.16 18.67
C PRO A 722 3.45 -12.01 17.47
N THR A 723 2.33 -11.65 16.85
CA THR A 723 1.79 -12.41 15.71
C THR A 723 2.71 -12.42 14.48
N ASP A 724 3.57 -11.44 14.38
CA ASP A 724 4.55 -11.19 13.33
C ASP A 724 6.01 -11.24 13.87
N ALA A 725 6.24 -12.00 14.93
CA ALA A 725 7.58 -12.20 15.50
C ALA A 725 8.54 -12.77 14.44
N ILE A 726 9.74 -12.20 14.39
CA ILE A 726 10.85 -12.66 13.56
C ILE A 726 11.67 -13.64 14.40
N PHE A 727 11.90 -14.83 13.85
CA PHE A 727 12.78 -15.82 14.45
C PHE A 727 14.06 -15.94 13.62
N GLY A 728 15.17 -16.17 14.30
CA GLY A 728 16.47 -16.31 13.70
C GLY A 728 17.53 -16.68 14.75
N LEU A 729 18.75 -16.87 14.29
CA LEU A 729 19.88 -17.23 15.14
C LEU A 729 20.41 -16.01 15.90
N GLN A 730 21.00 -16.25 17.07
CA GLN A 730 21.70 -15.22 17.85
C GLN A 730 23.18 -15.28 17.53
N SER A 731 23.75 -14.14 17.06
CA SER A 731 25.16 -14.03 16.72
C SER A 731 26.03 -13.75 17.94
N GLU A 732 27.22 -14.37 18.00
CA GLU A 732 28.28 -14.11 18.96
C GLU A 732 29.50 -13.42 18.30
N GLY A 733 29.35 -12.88 17.09
CA GLY A 733 30.38 -12.26 16.28
C GLY A 733 30.90 -13.17 15.17
N PHE A 734 32.21 -13.09 14.89
CA PHE A 734 32.87 -13.93 13.89
C PHE A 734 33.81 -14.95 14.54
N PHE A 735 33.97 -16.11 13.92
CA PHE A 735 35.07 -17.01 14.27
C PHE A 735 36.42 -16.37 13.97
N THR A 736 37.31 -16.36 14.94
CA THR A 736 38.62 -15.68 14.83
C THR A 736 39.73 -16.59 14.37
N SER A 737 39.61 -17.92 14.58
CA SER A 737 40.59 -18.92 14.21
C SER A 737 39.97 -20.31 14.05
N GLN A 738 40.74 -21.27 13.54
CA GLN A 738 40.32 -22.67 13.50
C GLN A 738 40.15 -23.26 14.91
N ASP A 739 40.95 -22.84 15.89
CA ASP A 739 40.79 -23.28 17.27
C ASP A 739 39.49 -22.76 17.90
N ASP A 740 39.08 -21.54 17.56
CA ASP A 740 37.78 -21.00 17.98
C ASP A 740 36.63 -21.86 17.43
N ILE A 741 36.71 -22.28 16.15
CA ILE A 741 35.76 -23.20 15.54
C ILE A 741 35.75 -24.56 16.24
N ASN A 742 36.93 -25.15 16.48
CA ASN A 742 37.05 -26.47 17.05
C ASN A 742 36.53 -26.57 18.49
N ASN A 743 36.59 -25.47 19.23
CA ASN A 743 36.11 -25.35 20.61
C ASN A 743 34.66 -24.86 20.75
N HIS A 744 33.99 -24.63 19.66
CA HIS A 744 32.61 -24.15 19.63
C HIS A 744 31.64 -25.28 19.26
N ALA A 745 30.34 -25.11 19.57
CA ALA A 745 29.28 -25.99 19.07
C ALA A 745 29.28 -26.05 17.54
N ALA A 746 29.09 -27.23 16.96
CA ALA A 746 29.24 -27.44 15.53
C ALA A 746 28.05 -26.87 14.74
N GLN A 747 28.30 -25.86 13.93
CA GLN A 747 27.27 -25.26 13.06
C GLN A 747 26.96 -26.19 11.87
N LYS A 748 25.68 -26.52 11.67
CA LYS A 748 25.21 -27.52 10.69
C LYS A 748 24.86 -26.93 9.32
N PHE A 749 25.20 -25.68 9.06
CA PHE A 749 24.80 -24.94 7.86
C PHE A 749 25.84 -24.96 6.73
N GLY A 750 26.79 -25.86 6.80
CA GLY A 750 27.88 -25.99 5.85
C GLY A 750 29.26 -25.99 6.52
N VAL A 751 30.31 -25.89 5.69
CA VAL A 751 31.70 -25.79 6.20
C VAL A 751 31.94 -24.39 6.72
N VAL A 752 32.33 -24.31 7.99
CA VAL A 752 32.63 -23.05 8.67
C VAL A 752 34.13 -22.77 8.63
N LYS A 753 34.49 -21.51 8.40
CA LYS A 753 35.89 -21.05 8.39
C LYS A 753 36.05 -19.77 9.26
N PRO A 754 37.28 -19.40 9.66
CA PRO A 754 37.50 -18.10 10.30
C PRO A 754 36.91 -16.95 9.48
N GLY A 755 36.26 -16.01 10.16
CA GLY A 755 35.50 -14.93 9.55
C GLY A 755 34.03 -15.22 9.22
N ASP A 756 33.57 -16.47 9.40
CA ASP A 756 32.15 -16.79 9.33
C ASP A 756 31.43 -16.36 10.63
N ILE A 757 30.13 -16.08 10.53
CA ILE A 757 29.31 -15.69 11.66
C ILE A 757 29.22 -16.88 12.63
N LYS A 758 29.52 -16.62 13.89
CA LYS A 758 29.44 -17.51 15.01
C LYS A 758 28.09 -17.36 15.69
N TYR A 759 27.36 -18.45 15.88
CA TYR A 759 26.02 -18.43 16.46
C TYR A 759 25.99 -19.15 17.81
N LYS A 760 25.06 -18.77 18.64
CA LYS A 760 24.87 -19.33 19.97
C LYS A 760 24.09 -20.64 19.90
N ASP A 761 24.61 -21.66 20.59
CA ASP A 761 23.88 -22.88 20.90
C ASP A 761 22.85 -22.57 22.02
N GLN A 762 21.57 -22.56 21.68
CA GLN A 762 20.51 -22.18 22.61
C GLN A 762 20.03 -23.31 23.50
N ASN A 763 20.12 -24.57 23.02
CA ASN A 763 19.66 -25.74 23.74
C ASN A 763 20.77 -26.51 24.43
N GLY A 764 22.04 -26.19 24.14
CA GLY A 764 23.21 -26.80 24.76
C GLY A 764 23.49 -28.24 24.28
N ASP A 765 23.02 -28.63 23.09
CA ASP A 765 23.21 -29.98 22.56
C ASP A 765 24.54 -30.17 21.79
N GLY A 766 25.36 -29.12 21.71
CA GLY A 766 26.65 -29.09 21.03
C GLY A 766 26.57 -28.92 19.51
N TYR A 767 25.39 -28.67 19.01
CA TYR A 767 25.16 -28.38 17.60
C TYR A 767 24.37 -27.07 17.45
N ILE A 768 24.55 -26.37 16.34
CA ILE A 768 23.78 -25.19 15.98
C ILE A 768 23.06 -25.47 14.67
N ASP A 769 21.75 -25.51 14.74
CA ASP A 769 20.83 -25.73 13.61
C ASP A 769 19.57 -24.91 13.75
N ASP A 770 18.51 -25.21 12.97
CA ASP A 770 17.24 -24.47 13.03
C ASP A 770 16.53 -24.59 14.39
N ARG A 771 16.99 -25.47 15.31
CA ARG A 771 16.48 -25.57 16.67
C ARG A 771 16.97 -24.44 17.57
N ASP A 772 18.03 -23.73 17.18
CA ASP A 772 18.59 -22.60 17.93
C ASP A 772 18.01 -21.26 17.58
N GLU A 773 16.97 -21.23 16.71
CA GLU A 773 16.27 -20.01 16.37
C GLU A 773 15.45 -19.48 17.54
N VAL A 774 15.66 -18.22 17.88
CA VAL A 774 14.95 -17.47 18.92
C VAL A 774 14.24 -16.26 18.31
N GLN A 775 13.35 -15.64 19.07
CA GLN A 775 12.77 -14.37 18.63
C GLN A 775 13.83 -13.27 18.61
N ILE A 776 14.12 -12.71 17.43
CA ILE A 776 15.09 -11.62 17.22
C ILE A 776 14.42 -10.26 16.96
N GLY A 777 13.09 -10.21 16.82
CA GLY A 777 12.34 -8.98 16.59
C GLY A 777 10.89 -9.21 16.21
N GLN A 778 10.27 -8.18 15.67
CA GLN A 778 8.93 -8.21 15.07
C GLN A 778 8.85 -7.27 13.87
N TRP A 779 8.10 -7.64 12.83
CA TRP A 779 8.04 -6.85 11.59
C TRP A 779 7.31 -5.51 11.77
N SER A 780 6.17 -5.52 12.41
CA SER A 780 5.33 -4.34 12.57
C SER A 780 5.83 -3.45 13.72
N SER A 781 5.77 -2.15 13.51
CA SER A 781 5.99 -1.17 14.59
C SER A 781 4.78 -1.15 15.51
N PRO A 782 4.90 -1.50 16.80
CA PRO A 782 3.80 -1.43 17.75
C PRO A 782 3.23 -0.01 17.90
N PHE A 783 4.06 1.00 17.83
CA PHE A 783 3.64 2.39 17.86
C PHE A 783 3.72 3.02 16.48
N THR A 784 2.59 3.62 16.06
CA THR A 784 2.50 4.47 14.88
C THR A 784 1.79 5.77 15.28
N GLY A 785 2.29 6.91 14.82
CA GLY A 785 1.69 8.19 15.16
C GLY A 785 2.20 9.31 14.28
N GLY A 786 1.85 10.53 14.65
CA GLY A 786 2.37 11.71 13.97
C GLY A 786 1.87 13.00 14.54
N MET A 787 2.31 14.07 13.92
CA MET A 787 1.99 15.43 14.28
C MET A 787 1.71 16.25 13.03
N ASN A 788 0.70 17.10 13.09
CA ASN A 788 0.49 18.15 12.13
C ASN A 788 0.50 19.52 12.82
N PHE A 789 1.06 20.50 12.13
CA PHE A 789 1.19 21.87 12.57
C PHE A 789 0.71 22.80 11.46
N SER A 790 -0.08 23.79 11.80
CA SER A 790 -0.50 24.85 10.87
C SER A 790 -0.50 26.18 11.56
N ALA A 791 0.18 27.16 10.95
CA ALA A 791 0.14 28.56 11.37
C ALA A 791 -0.32 29.43 10.20
N GLN A 792 -1.35 30.24 10.42
CA GLN A 792 -1.89 31.16 9.42
C GLN A 792 -1.75 32.60 9.90
N TRP A 793 -1.19 33.48 9.07
CA TRP A 793 -1.00 34.89 9.32
C TRP A 793 -1.14 35.71 8.03
N LYS A 794 -2.05 36.63 7.98
CA LYS A 794 -2.24 37.63 6.89
C LYS A 794 -2.17 37.03 5.47
N GLY A 795 -2.85 35.94 5.19
CA GLY A 795 -2.83 35.29 3.90
C GLY A 795 -1.73 34.23 3.72
N PHE A 796 -0.70 34.21 4.56
CA PHE A 796 0.29 33.15 4.60
C PHE A 796 -0.17 31.97 5.47
N THR A 797 0.01 30.77 4.99
CA THR A 797 -0.21 29.55 5.77
C THR A 797 1.00 28.64 5.64
N VAL A 798 1.60 28.29 6.77
CA VAL A 798 2.63 27.26 6.86
C VAL A 798 1.98 25.99 7.39
N PHE A 799 2.23 24.87 6.75
CA PHE A 799 1.79 23.57 7.21
C PHE A 799 2.99 22.60 7.27
N VAL A 800 3.09 21.85 8.36
CA VAL A 800 4.13 20.84 8.57
C VAL A 800 3.47 19.56 9.04
N LEU A 801 3.89 18.42 8.48
CA LEU A 801 3.38 17.12 8.84
C LEU A 801 4.52 16.14 9.04
N GLY A 802 4.54 15.50 10.20
CA GLY A 802 5.49 14.46 10.56
C GLY A 802 4.78 13.17 10.96
N THR A 803 5.41 12.02 10.68
CA THR A 803 4.94 10.70 11.09
C THR A 803 6.03 9.95 11.84
N ALA A 804 5.66 9.07 12.76
CA ALA A 804 6.58 8.25 13.54
C ALA A 804 6.15 6.78 13.53
N GLN A 805 7.14 5.88 13.52
CA GLN A 805 6.98 4.44 13.68
C GLN A 805 8.08 3.94 14.61
N ILE A 806 7.73 3.19 15.66
CA ILE A 806 8.67 2.77 16.71
C ILE A 806 8.43 1.32 17.12
N GLY A 807 9.50 0.56 17.30
CA GLY A 807 9.52 -0.80 17.84
C GLY A 807 9.47 -1.90 16.77
N GLY A 808 9.59 -1.57 15.48
CA GLY A 808 9.69 -2.54 14.41
C GLY A 808 11.15 -2.98 14.14
N THR A 809 11.29 -4.15 13.53
CA THR A 809 12.56 -4.73 13.11
C THR A 809 12.54 -5.07 11.64
N GLY A 810 13.59 -4.74 10.91
CA GLY A 810 13.86 -5.18 9.55
C GLY A 810 15.02 -6.18 9.52
N VAL A 811 15.14 -6.90 8.42
CA VAL A 811 16.28 -7.81 8.18
C VAL A 811 16.94 -7.46 6.86
N LYS A 812 18.27 -7.32 6.86
CA LYS A 812 19.09 -7.07 5.68
C LYS A 812 19.28 -8.37 4.91
N ASN A 813 18.29 -8.78 4.12
CA ASN A 813 18.24 -10.09 3.46
C ASN A 813 18.11 -10.05 1.94
N ASN A 814 18.38 -8.88 1.31
CA ASN A 814 18.38 -8.75 -0.15
C ASN A 814 19.79 -8.92 -0.75
N SER A 815 19.88 -8.89 -2.09
CA SER A 815 21.12 -9.08 -2.86
C SER A 815 22.22 -8.07 -2.56
N TYR A 816 21.88 -6.88 -2.08
CA TYR A 816 22.83 -5.84 -1.68
C TYR A 816 23.58 -6.15 -0.37
N TYR A 817 22.95 -6.92 0.54
CA TYR A 817 23.53 -7.26 1.84
C TYR A 817 24.03 -8.70 1.90
N TRP A 818 23.41 -9.63 1.15
CA TRP A 818 23.80 -11.04 1.13
C TRP A 818 24.60 -11.34 -0.14
N GLU A 819 25.93 -11.11 -0.03
CA GLU A 819 26.87 -11.22 -1.12
C GLU A 819 27.60 -12.54 -1.10
N PHE A 820 27.30 -13.42 -2.03
CA PHE A 820 27.92 -14.73 -2.18
C PHE A 820 27.89 -15.18 -3.63
N GLY A 821 28.68 -16.19 -3.95
CA GLY A 821 28.78 -16.68 -5.31
C GLY A 821 29.35 -15.61 -6.27
N ASP A 822 28.85 -15.56 -7.47
CA ASP A 822 29.23 -14.60 -8.50
C ASP A 822 28.28 -13.39 -8.56
N ARG A 823 27.61 -13.06 -7.48
CA ARG A 823 26.72 -11.89 -7.41
C ARG A 823 27.49 -10.60 -7.60
N LYS A 824 26.77 -9.54 -7.96
CA LYS A 824 27.30 -8.19 -7.96
C LYS A 824 27.55 -7.75 -6.53
N TYR A 825 28.77 -7.32 -6.22
CA TYR A 825 29.15 -6.91 -4.87
C TYR A 825 28.88 -5.43 -4.62
N SER A 826 28.24 -5.15 -3.51
CA SER A 826 28.02 -3.79 -3.00
C SER A 826 29.22 -3.29 -2.20
N SER A 827 29.28 -1.99 -1.93
CA SER A 827 30.37 -1.37 -1.16
C SER A 827 30.48 -1.88 0.29
N ILE A 828 29.46 -2.57 0.81
CA ILE A 828 29.48 -3.13 2.17
C ILE A 828 30.58 -4.19 2.35
N VAL A 829 30.97 -4.89 1.27
CA VAL A 829 32.03 -5.93 1.32
C VAL A 829 33.42 -5.38 1.64
N ARG A 830 33.62 -4.04 1.52
CA ARG A 830 34.86 -3.38 1.97
C ARG A 830 35.14 -3.60 3.46
N ASN A 831 34.11 -3.87 4.23
CA ASN A 831 34.19 -4.15 5.66
C ASN A 831 34.23 -5.66 5.97
N SER A 832 34.51 -6.50 4.96
CA SER A 832 34.60 -7.95 5.12
C SER A 832 35.75 -8.36 6.03
N TRP A 833 35.53 -9.51 6.70
CA TRP A 833 36.53 -10.10 7.56
C TRP A 833 37.70 -10.66 6.74
N THR A 834 38.92 -10.28 7.16
CA THR A 834 40.19 -10.86 6.74
C THR A 834 41.06 -11.01 7.99
N GLU A 835 42.21 -11.68 7.93
CA GLU A 835 43.11 -11.78 9.05
C GLU A 835 43.60 -10.40 9.52
N GLU A 836 43.74 -9.42 8.60
CA GLU A 836 44.15 -8.06 8.90
C GLU A 836 42.99 -7.23 9.51
N THR A 837 41.75 -7.49 9.09
CA THR A 837 40.57 -6.73 9.53
C THR A 837 39.77 -7.41 10.65
N LYS A 838 40.22 -8.55 11.18
CA LYS A 838 39.49 -9.38 12.16
C LYS A 838 38.95 -8.64 13.37
N ASN A 839 39.60 -7.56 13.81
CA ASN A 839 39.20 -6.76 14.95
C ASN A 839 38.26 -5.58 14.58
N THR A 840 38.07 -5.27 13.30
CA THR A 840 37.32 -4.10 12.81
C THR A 840 36.24 -4.48 11.82
N ALA A 841 36.27 -5.70 11.31
CA ALA A 841 35.29 -6.19 10.35
C ALA A 841 33.86 -6.12 10.89
N THR A 842 32.93 -5.68 10.03
CA THR A 842 31.49 -5.63 10.32
C THR A 842 30.69 -6.44 9.30
N TYR A 843 31.37 -7.15 8.42
CA TYR A 843 30.80 -8.02 7.40
C TYR A 843 31.56 -9.37 7.41
N PRO A 844 30.88 -10.52 7.24
CA PRO A 844 31.55 -11.82 7.27
C PRO A 844 32.58 -11.96 6.15
N ARG A 845 33.45 -13.00 6.23
CA ARG A 845 34.36 -13.31 5.15
C ARG A 845 33.61 -13.53 3.84
N LEU A 846 34.22 -13.12 2.73
CA LEU A 846 33.64 -13.32 1.40
C LEU A 846 33.78 -14.78 0.97
N THR A 847 32.82 -15.27 0.20
CA THR A 847 32.77 -16.64 -0.32
C THR A 847 32.16 -16.67 -1.73
N THR A 848 32.69 -17.53 -2.61
CA THR A 848 32.11 -17.84 -3.90
C THR A 848 31.09 -18.97 -3.84
N LEU A 849 30.89 -19.57 -2.69
CA LEU A 849 29.89 -20.61 -2.40
C LEU A 849 28.57 -19.98 -1.95
N SER A 850 27.58 -20.81 -1.59
CA SER A 850 26.26 -20.35 -1.15
C SER A 850 26.25 -19.49 0.10
N GLY A 851 27.29 -19.59 0.92
CA GLY A 851 27.40 -18.84 2.18
C GLY A 851 26.30 -19.17 3.19
N ASP A 852 25.76 -20.40 3.17
CA ASP A 852 24.59 -20.82 3.95
C ASP A 852 24.69 -20.57 5.44
N ASN A 853 25.92 -20.52 5.99
CA ASN A 853 26.17 -20.19 7.39
C ASN A 853 25.94 -18.69 7.66
N ASN A 854 26.45 -17.81 6.78
CA ASN A 854 26.48 -16.37 7.00
C ASN A 854 25.16 -15.69 6.64
N PHE A 855 24.44 -16.21 5.64
CA PHE A 855 23.26 -15.56 5.04
C PHE A 855 21.97 -16.24 5.52
N ARG A 856 21.74 -16.14 6.85
CA ARG A 856 20.55 -16.63 7.55
C ARG A 856 19.91 -15.54 8.36
N TYR A 857 18.63 -15.68 8.65
CA TYR A 857 17.95 -14.80 9.59
C TYR A 857 18.64 -14.91 10.96
N SER A 858 19.19 -13.78 11.39
CA SER A 858 19.89 -13.64 12.67
C SER A 858 19.81 -12.19 13.13
N ASP A 859 20.10 -11.97 14.38
CA ASP A 859 20.22 -10.63 14.96
C ASP A 859 21.38 -9.83 14.33
N PHE A 860 22.37 -10.50 13.73
CA PHE A 860 23.44 -9.85 12.96
C PHE A 860 22.89 -9.05 11.77
N TRP A 861 21.87 -9.57 11.09
CA TRP A 861 21.23 -8.91 9.95
C TRP A 861 20.01 -8.09 10.34
N ALA A 862 19.54 -8.19 11.58
CA ALA A 862 18.42 -7.42 12.07
C ALA A 862 18.79 -5.95 12.31
N TYR A 863 17.84 -5.04 12.07
CA TYR A 863 17.99 -3.62 12.35
C TYR A 863 16.68 -3.01 12.82
N SER A 864 16.75 -1.96 13.66
CA SER A 864 15.56 -1.19 14.06
C SER A 864 15.01 -0.39 12.89
N THR A 865 13.70 -0.45 12.69
CA THR A 865 12.96 0.36 11.72
C THR A 865 12.38 1.63 12.36
N ASP A 866 12.81 2.00 13.55
CA ASP A 866 12.39 3.23 14.24
C ASP A 866 12.73 4.45 13.41
N ARG A 867 11.72 5.27 13.15
CA ARG A 867 11.88 6.47 12.33
C ARG A 867 10.87 7.55 12.65
N ILE A 868 11.28 8.78 12.43
CA ILE A 868 10.43 9.96 12.32
C ILE A 868 10.62 10.54 10.93
N ASN A 869 9.55 10.73 10.18
CA ASN A 869 9.58 11.30 8.85
C ASN A 869 9.00 12.71 8.86
N LEU A 870 9.71 13.66 8.30
CA LEU A 870 9.14 14.93 7.85
C LEU A 870 8.44 14.68 6.52
N SER A 871 7.16 14.30 6.62
CA SER A 871 6.38 13.76 5.51
C SER A 871 5.95 14.86 4.54
N ARG A 872 5.64 16.06 5.05
CA ARG A 872 5.25 17.20 4.22
C ARG A 872 5.51 18.54 4.89
N VAL A 873 5.92 19.51 4.07
CA VAL A 873 5.92 20.95 4.39
C VAL A 873 5.26 21.66 3.23
N GLN A 874 4.34 22.59 3.51
CA GLN A 874 3.71 23.45 2.50
C GLN A 874 3.65 24.88 3.00
N LEU A 875 4.02 25.81 2.13
CA LEU A 875 3.80 27.25 2.29
C LEU A 875 2.75 27.68 1.27
N THR A 876 1.67 28.27 1.72
CA THR A 876 0.58 28.78 0.89
C THR A 876 0.44 30.28 1.11
N TYR A 877 0.23 31.02 0.03
CA TYR A 877 -0.14 32.43 0.04
C TYR A 877 -1.46 32.63 -0.67
N SER A 878 -2.47 33.08 0.08
CA SER A 878 -3.80 33.43 -0.44
C SER A 878 -3.79 34.91 -0.80
N LEU A 879 -4.03 35.25 -2.06
CA LEU A 879 -4.03 36.61 -2.55
C LEU A 879 -5.21 37.40 -1.96
N PRO A 880 -4.98 38.67 -1.57
CA PRO A 880 -6.06 39.55 -1.13
C PRO A 880 -7.15 39.74 -2.19
N LYS A 881 -8.41 39.76 -1.75
CA LYS A 881 -9.58 39.88 -2.65
C LYS A 881 -9.58 41.17 -3.47
N GLU A 882 -8.93 42.21 -2.97
CA GLU A 882 -8.80 43.51 -3.64
C GLU A 882 -8.05 43.40 -4.97
N ILE A 883 -7.02 42.54 -5.04
CA ILE A 883 -6.24 42.30 -6.27
C ILE A 883 -7.06 41.48 -7.28
N LEU A 884 -7.96 40.63 -6.80
CA LEU A 884 -8.72 39.67 -7.64
C LEU A 884 -9.97 40.28 -8.29
N LYS A 885 -10.43 41.43 -7.83
CA LYS A 885 -11.68 42.07 -8.31
C LYS A 885 -11.73 42.30 -9.83
N ASN A 886 -10.58 42.53 -10.44
CA ASN A 886 -10.47 42.89 -11.87
C ASN A 886 -10.37 41.69 -12.81
N ILE A 887 -10.24 40.44 -12.27
CA ILE A 887 -10.00 39.25 -13.08
C ILE A 887 -11.07 38.16 -12.93
N ASN A 888 -12.25 38.50 -12.35
CA ASN A 888 -13.37 37.56 -12.11
C ASN A 888 -13.00 36.27 -11.36
N VAL A 889 -11.98 36.30 -10.51
CA VAL A 889 -11.54 35.20 -9.65
C VAL A 889 -11.91 35.53 -8.21
N LYS A 890 -12.62 34.65 -7.53
CA LYS A 890 -13.07 34.82 -6.15
C LYS A 890 -11.99 34.54 -5.11
N GLY A 891 -11.06 33.63 -5.46
CA GLY A 891 -9.92 33.26 -4.61
C GLY A 891 -8.76 32.77 -5.47
N LEU A 892 -7.52 33.10 -5.07
CA LEU A 892 -6.32 32.62 -5.72
C LEU A 892 -5.26 32.30 -4.65
N ASP A 893 -4.90 31.02 -4.57
CA ASP A 893 -3.83 30.52 -3.71
C ASP A 893 -2.64 30.08 -4.55
N ILE A 894 -1.45 30.49 -4.15
CA ILE A 894 -0.18 30.00 -4.69
C ILE A 894 0.53 29.25 -3.59
N TYR A 895 1.03 28.05 -3.85
CA TYR A 895 1.70 27.27 -2.83
C TYR A 895 2.90 26.50 -3.36
N ALA A 896 3.91 26.39 -2.50
CA ALA A 896 5.04 25.51 -2.69
C ALA A 896 5.03 24.42 -1.62
N SER A 897 5.28 23.18 -2.01
CA SER A 897 5.30 22.07 -1.06
C SER A 897 6.45 21.09 -1.34
N GLY A 898 6.89 20.43 -0.27
CA GLY A 898 7.81 19.31 -0.33
C GLY A 898 7.25 18.12 0.41
N SER A 899 7.46 16.91 -0.14
CA SER A 899 7.04 15.66 0.48
C SER A 899 8.20 14.67 0.63
N ASN A 900 8.15 13.81 1.65
CA ASN A 900 9.19 12.83 1.99
C ASN A 900 10.57 13.47 2.18
N LEU A 901 10.60 14.64 2.82
CA LEU A 901 11.77 15.52 2.85
C LEU A 901 12.92 14.97 3.68
N LEU A 902 12.62 14.40 4.84
CA LEU A 902 13.63 13.95 5.80
C LEU A 902 13.13 12.71 6.53
N THR A 903 14.02 11.72 6.67
CA THR A 903 13.88 10.57 7.57
C THR A 903 14.91 10.70 8.68
N ILE A 904 14.46 10.75 9.92
CA ILE A 904 15.30 10.71 11.13
C ILE A 904 15.24 9.29 11.66
N ALA A 905 16.30 8.53 11.50
CA ALA A 905 16.42 7.14 11.92
C ALA A 905 17.89 6.76 12.09
N LYS A 906 18.19 5.80 13.00
CA LYS A 906 19.53 5.24 13.16
C LYS A 906 20.00 4.55 11.87
N ASN A 907 19.09 3.83 11.22
CA ASN A 907 19.35 3.04 10.01
C ASN A 907 18.74 3.69 8.76
N ARG A 908 18.86 5.01 8.66
CA ARG A 908 18.30 5.79 7.57
C ARG A 908 18.77 5.30 6.20
N ASP A 909 20.07 5.02 6.07
CA ASP A 909 20.68 4.62 4.79
C ASP A 909 20.09 3.30 4.27
N ILE A 910 19.73 2.38 5.17
CA ILE A 910 19.05 1.13 4.82
C ILE A 910 17.58 1.42 4.42
N MET A 911 16.90 2.27 5.16
CA MET A 911 15.46 2.54 4.96
C MET A 911 15.17 3.38 3.71
N GLU A 912 16.08 4.25 3.30
CA GLU A 912 15.92 5.10 2.12
C GLU A 912 16.43 4.43 0.85
N LEU A 913 17.07 3.26 0.96
CA LEU A 913 17.62 2.50 -0.16
C LEU A 913 16.57 1.55 -0.74
N ASN A 914 16.31 1.67 -2.04
CA ASN A 914 15.60 0.67 -2.82
C ASN A 914 16.59 -0.14 -3.66
N VAL A 915 16.58 -1.46 -3.51
CA VAL A 915 17.42 -2.41 -4.25
C VAL A 915 16.56 -3.13 -5.27
N GLY A 916 16.98 -3.21 -6.51
CA GLY A 916 16.25 -3.87 -7.59
C GLY A 916 14.96 -3.16 -8.05
N SER A 917 14.74 -1.92 -7.65
CA SER A 917 13.59 -1.09 -8.02
C SER A 917 13.98 0.37 -8.14
N SER A 918 13.08 1.21 -8.69
CA SER A 918 13.34 2.65 -8.77
C SER A 918 13.56 3.26 -7.38
N PRO A 919 14.41 4.29 -7.24
CA PRO A 919 14.76 4.86 -5.95
C PRO A 919 13.58 5.55 -5.28
N GLN A 920 13.60 5.62 -3.95
CA GLN A 920 12.73 6.51 -3.21
C GLN A 920 13.04 7.96 -3.56
N THR A 921 12.00 8.80 -3.60
CA THR A 921 12.15 10.21 -4.02
C THR A 921 11.68 11.17 -2.93
N ARG A 922 12.29 12.38 -2.94
CA ARG A 922 11.71 13.60 -2.38
C ARG A 922 10.91 14.26 -3.49
N PHE A 923 9.72 14.71 -3.17
CA PHE A 923 8.88 15.41 -4.13
C PHE A 923 8.81 16.90 -3.79
N PHE A 924 9.05 17.76 -4.76
CA PHE A 924 8.92 19.21 -4.65
C PHE A 924 7.90 19.70 -5.67
N ASN A 925 6.97 20.55 -5.25
CA ASN A 925 5.83 20.97 -6.04
C ASN A 925 5.57 22.46 -5.90
N LEU A 926 5.20 23.08 -7.01
CA LEU A 926 4.62 24.41 -7.08
C LEU A 926 3.20 24.29 -7.63
N GLY A 927 2.23 24.89 -6.96
CA GLY A 927 0.83 24.79 -7.33
C GLY A 927 0.09 26.11 -7.25
N ILE A 928 -0.99 26.18 -8.00
CA ILE A 928 -1.93 27.30 -8.02
C ILE A 928 -3.33 26.74 -7.89
N LYS A 929 -4.18 27.34 -7.03
CA LYS A 929 -5.61 27.08 -6.93
C LYS A 929 -6.37 28.35 -7.20
N ALA A 930 -7.30 28.33 -8.16
CA ALA A 930 -8.18 29.44 -8.49
C ALA A 930 -9.64 29.04 -8.23
N GLU A 931 -10.39 29.96 -7.63
CA GLU A 931 -11.83 29.83 -7.34
C GLU A 931 -12.61 30.85 -8.18
N PHE A 932 -13.65 30.39 -8.88
CA PHE A 932 -14.51 31.18 -9.77
C PHE A 932 -15.95 31.23 -9.30
#